data_f1affec35e36da7753697170fd84955b
#
_entry.id   f1affec35e36da7753697170fd84955b
#
_cell.length_a   1.000
_cell.length_b   1.000
_cell.length_c   1.000
_cell.angle_alpha   90.00
_cell.angle_beta   90.00
_cell.angle_gamma   90.00
#
_symmetry.space_group_name_H-M   'P 1'
#
loop_
_entity.id
_entity.type
_entity.pdbx_description
1 polymer ?
#
loop_
_entity_poly.entity_id
_entity_poly.type
_entity_poly.pdbx_seq_one_letter_code
_entity_poly.pdbx_strand_id
1 'polypeptide(L)'
;MPTTTKPSPAPNPAPEPSPPPGRGDGPGGPPVPFAVRHRHLVSVVALLLMALSGLIGRDVADRLSSGGIVPPGAESMRAEEVLRDRFGAGRPEMVLLVRTDAAGGPGGRGIGAPAAVAAGGAVERRLAADPGVERVLSTWSAGPGTGLRSRDGRSGLVLAWLRGGDHERGKTAERVVPGVTGRFGPLEVTAGGEAPTRVEVARQASRDARLSELVALPVTVTLLLLVFGSLPAAGLPVLVGVFAALGTTALLRGLTGLMEVSVYALNIGTALAFALAIDYSLFLVSRYREERARGVEDTAALRTALRTAGRAVAFSAGTVACSMAALLVFPHPLLRSLGFAGVAVTVMAAVGSLVVLPAVLALLGDRLDRLDVFARWRRPRAAAARSTEAAGCPDAAEGRPQADGSTTGTGTAPGEATSGTGVAGASDAADGTGRTGGTGAAGGTGRSGVSGAPRETGVAGSAAAGRGGWGRIALAVMRRPLATGVPVACLLVLLTVPFADVRFAMSDDRVLPASSAAGGVGAALREDFPGSPVGATTIALPGLDTRVPARAAELDRYARRVSAVDGVTRVDTATGTYARGRLVTGPSPSSARFLPRRSGPGGTYLSVAMAGEPGGPAGADRVGAIRAVPAPAPARVGGFDARVADVRGAIGDRLPLALTLVGVSMVVLVLGLTRRPVLALKALVLNTLSLCATFGALVFVFQQGHLKWLVGDFVTTGSLDVQIPVVTFCVAFGLSMDYECMLLSRMVEEHRAGADTVTAVARGLDRTARLFTWSAAILAVVMVALATSGLVFLKAVGVGLALAAVLDATVVRGLLVPAVMRLAGRANWWAPAWLRGKEDRTGPLVR
;
A
#
# COMPACT_ATOMS: atom_id res chain seq x y z
N MET A 1 16.79 -91.43 -35.37
CA MET A 1 16.54 -89.96 -35.64
C MET A 1 15.20 -89.60 -35.07
N PRO A 2 15.09 -88.84 -34.04
CA PRO A 2 13.81 -88.43 -33.48
C PRO A 2 13.44 -87.01 -33.99
N THR A 3 12.25 -86.81 -34.38
CA THR A 3 11.57 -85.64 -34.90
C THR A 3 11.24 -84.70 -33.74
N THR A 4 11.75 -83.46 -33.82
CA THR A 4 11.48 -82.42 -32.92
C THR A 4 10.15 -81.70 -33.22
N THR A 5 9.18 -81.85 -32.37
CA THR A 5 7.92 -81.08 -32.41
C THR A 5 8.07 -79.74 -31.67
N LYS A 6 7.73 -78.62 -32.34
CA LYS A 6 7.74 -77.23 -31.86
C LYS A 6 6.50 -77.00 -30.99
N PRO A 7 6.62 -76.41 -29.78
CA PRO A 7 5.46 -76.16 -28.99
C PRO A 7 4.63 -74.95 -29.48
N SER A 8 3.33 -75.04 -29.38
CA SER A 8 2.32 -74.06 -29.70
C SER A 8 2.32 -72.87 -28.70
N PRO A 9 2.01 -71.67 -29.12
CA PRO A 9 1.97 -70.50 -28.19
C PRO A 9 0.78 -70.62 -27.25
N ALA A 10 1.02 -70.23 -26.00
CA ALA A 10 0.04 -70.13 -24.92
C ALA A 10 -1.05 -69.07 -25.21
N PRO A 11 -2.30 -69.28 -24.75
CA PRO A 11 -3.40 -68.35 -24.95
C PRO A 11 -3.18 -67.04 -24.06
N ASN A 12 -3.56 -65.93 -24.64
CA ASN A 12 -3.55 -64.60 -23.94
C ASN A 12 -4.43 -64.70 -22.67
N PRO A 13 -3.99 -64.10 -21.55
CA PRO A 13 -4.80 -63.97 -20.36
C PRO A 13 -6.02 -63.03 -20.62
N ALA A 14 -7.17 -63.45 -20.11
CA ALA A 14 -8.41 -62.67 -20.16
C ALA A 14 -8.26 -61.28 -19.52
N PRO A 15 -8.95 -60.23 -20.01
CA PRO A 15 -8.92 -58.93 -19.40
C PRO A 15 -9.44 -59.03 -17.97
N GLU A 16 -8.65 -58.43 -17.02
CA GLU A 16 -9.07 -58.31 -15.64
C GLU A 16 -10.37 -57.49 -15.52
N PRO A 17 -11.32 -57.95 -14.68
CA PRO A 17 -12.56 -57.19 -14.46
C PRO A 17 -12.27 -55.83 -13.86
N SER A 18 -12.85 -54.78 -14.43
CA SER A 18 -12.82 -53.42 -13.94
C SER A 18 -13.20 -53.38 -12.45
N PRO A 19 -12.48 -52.64 -11.58
CA PRO A 19 -12.83 -52.55 -10.18
C PRO A 19 -14.23 -51.95 -10.02
N PRO A 20 -15.04 -52.43 -9.07
CA PRO A 20 -16.37 -51.89 -8.80
C PRO A 20 -16.28 -50.43 -8.32
N PRO A 21 -17.31 -49.58 -8.60
CA PRO A 21 -17.33 -48.20 -8.12
C PRO A 21 -17.23 -48.20 -6.60
N GLY A 22 -16.17 -47.59 -6.09
CA GLY A 22 -15.81 -47.56 -4.67
C GLY A 22 -16.94 -46.99 -3.82
N ARG A 23 -17.45 -47.82 -2.90
CA ARG A 23 -18.21 -47.38 -1.76
C ARG A 23 -17.36 -46.41 -0.94
N GLY A 24 -17.94 -45.23 -0.68
CA GLY A 24 -17.37 -44.23 0.22
C GLY A 24 -17.18 -44.77 1.65
N ASP A 25 -16.23 -44.13 2.32
CA ASP A 25 -16.01 -44.17 3.77
C ASP A 25 -15.65 -45.51 4.40
N GLY A 26 -14.39 -45.95 4.16
CA GLY A 26 -13.69 -46.81 5.12
C GLY A 26 -13.13 -45.97 6.27
N PRO A 27 -13.05 -46.52 7.51
CA PRO A 27 -12.53 -45.81 8.71
C PRO A 27 -10.99 -45.65 8.68
N GLY A 28 -10.44 -44.89 7.73
CA GLY A 28 -9.00 -44.65 7.54
C GLY A 28 -8.66 -43.51 6.62
N GLY A 29 -9.63 -42.83 6.04
CA GLY A 29 -9.40 -41.62 5.23
C GLY A 29 -8.94 -40.46 6.10
N PRO A 30 -8.02 -39.58 5.62
CA PRO A 30 -7.58 -38.41 6.39
C PRO A 30 -8.80 -37.55 6.73
N PRO A 31 -8.85 -36.98 7.97
CA PRO A 31 -10.04 -36.31 8.51
C PRO A 31 -10.50 -35.13 7.62
N VAL A 32 -11.82 -35.03 7.44
CA VAL A 32 -12.45 -33.91 6.74
C VAL A 32 -12.15 -32.62 7.50
N PRO A 33 -11.74 -31.54 6.85
CA PRO A 33 -11.47 -30.27 7.52
C PRO A 33 -12.68 -29.79 8.34
N PHE A 34 -12.46 -29.26 9.54
CA PHE A 34 -13.50 -28.81 10.48
C PHE A 34 -14.53 -27.88 9.80
N ALA A 35 -14.07 -26.91 9.03
CA ALA A 35 -14.91 -25.95 8.32
C ALA A 35 -15.87 -26.60 7.32
N VAL A 36 -15.45 -27.70 6.67
CA VAL A 36 -16.27 -28.44 5.70
C VAL A 36 -17.28 -29.33 6.43
N ARG A 37 -16.84 -29.98 7.50
CA ARG A 37 -17.68 -30.86 8.33
C ARG A 37 -18.84 -30.08 8.98
N HIS A 38 -18.55 -28.85 9.48
CA HIS A 38 -19.51 -28.00 10.19
C HIS A 38 -19.91 -26.76 9.38
N ARG A 39 -20.05 -26.91 8.04
CA ARG A 39 -20.27 -25.80 7.10
C ARG A 39 -21.42 -24.86 7.49
N HIS A 40 -22.57 -25.38 7.96
CA HIS A 40 -23.70 -24.55 8.37
C HIS A 40 -23.38 -23.74 9.62
N LEU A 41 -22.78 -24.38 10.64
CA LEU A 41 -22.38 -23.71 11.88
C LEU A 41 -21.38 -22.60 11.61
N VAL A 42 -20.31 -22.89 10.84
CA VAL A 42 -19.27 -21.90 10.49
C VAL A 42 -19.87 -20.71 9.74
N SER A 43 -20.76 -20.94 8.78
CA SER A 43 -21.39 -19.86 8.01
C SER A 43 -22.32 -19.01 8.87
N VAL A 44 -23.11 -19.62 9.75
CA VAL A 44 -23.99 -18.89 10.70
C VAL A 44 -23.16 -18.08 11.68
N VAL A 45 -22.12 -18.66 12.27
CA VAL A 45 -21.21 -17.97 13.19
C VAL A 45 -20.51 -16.81 12.48
N ALA A 46 -20.06 -16.98 11.23
CA ALA A 46 -19.44 -15.90 10.45
C ALA A 46 -20.43 -14.76 10.20
N LEU A 47 -21.69 -15.04 9.85
CA LEU A 47 -22.72 -14.01 9.67
C LEU A 47 -23.05 -13.29 10.98
N LEU A 48 -23.15 -14.01 12.09
CA LEU A 48 -23.35 -13.40 13.41
C LEU A 48 -22.18 -12.52 13.82
N LEU A 49 -20.95 -12.97 13.58
CA LEU A 49 -19.75 -12.17 13.82
C LEU A 49 -19.72 -10.92 12.94
N MET A 50 -20.10 -11.02 11.66
CA MET A 50 -20.20 -9.84 10.78
C MET A 50 -21.24 -8.83 11.31
N ALA A 51 -22.42 -9.30 11.69
CA ALA A 51 -23.49 -8.45 12.24
C ALA A 51 -23.04 -7.77 13.54
N LEU A 52 -22.47 -8.54 14.47
CA LEU A 52 -21.93 -8.04 15.73
C LEU A 52 -20.78 -7.04 15.50
N SER A 53 -19.84 -7.36 14.60
CA SER A 53 -18.73 -6.47 14.24
C SER A 53 -19.21 -5.17 13.63
N GLY A 54 -20.23 -5.21 12.76
CA GLY A 54 -20.86 -4.03 12.19
C GLY A 54 -21.55 -3.15 13.26
N LEU A 55 -22.20 -3.78 14.24
CA LEU A 55 -22.83 -3.06 15.36
C LEU A 55 -21.79 -2.40 16.28
N ILE A 56 -20.72 -3.13 16.62
CA ILE A 56 -19.63 -2.62 17.48
C ILE A 56 -18.84 -1.51 16.74
N GLY A 57 -18.60 -1.67 15.45
CA GLY A 57 -17.77 -0.75 14.65
C GLY A 57 -18.51 0.51 14.18
N ARG A 58 -19.82 0.63 14.37
CA ARG A 58 -20.64 1.72 13.78
C ARG A 58 -20.19 3.13 14.17
N ASP A 59 -19.69 3.31 15.41
CA ASP A 59 -19.24 4.59 15.98
C ASP A 59 -17.72 4.75 16.00
N VAL A 60 -16.97 3.88 15.31
CA VAL A 60 -15.51 3.92 15.32
C VAL A 60 -14.97 5.24 14.74
N ALA A 61 -15.56 5.72 13.65
CA ALA A 61 -15.11 6.93 12.97
C ALA A 61 -15.13 8.17 13.89
N ASP A 62 -16.10 8.27 14.79
CA ASP A 62 -16.26 9.38 15.73
C ASP A 62 -15.23 9.34 16.89
N ARG A 63 -14.52 8.21 17.04
CA ARG A 63 -13.54 7.98 18.11
C ARG A 63 -12.11 7.97 17.61
N LEU A 64 -11.92 8.04 16.28
CA LEU A 64 -10.59 8.06 15.69
C LEU A 64 -9.96 9.45 15.83
N SER A 65 -8.64 9.47 15.98
CA SER A 65 -7.84 10.69 16.04
C SER A 65 -7.15 10.92 14.69
N SER A 66 -7.13 12.16 14.23
CA SER A 66 -6.25 12.60 13.15
C SER A 66 -4.87 13.05 13.65
N GLY A 67 -4.61 12.90 14.96
CA GLY A 67 -3.35 13.15 15.64
C GLY A 67 -2.43 11.93 15.74
N GLY A 68 -1.60 11.91 16.79
CA GLY A 68 -0.72 10.77 17.09
C GLY A 68 0.54 10.71 16.24
N ILE A 69 0.94 11.83 15.63
CA ILE A 69 2.12 11.93 14.77
C ILE A 69 3.41 12.03 15.61
N VAL A 70 3.36 12.72 16.76
CA VAL A 70 4.51 12.91 17.65
C VAL A 70 4.52 11.82 18.73
N PRO A 71 5.70 11.26 19.08
CA PRO A 71 5.79 10.25 20.13
C PRO A 71 5.35 10.81 21.49
N PRO A 72 4.58 10.09 22.29
CA PRO A 72 4.29 10.46 23.66
C PRO A 72 5.59 10.61 24.48
N GLY A 73 5.70 11.70 25.24
CA GLY A 73 6.91 11.97 26.04
C GLY A 73 8.11 12.51 25.26
N ALA A 74 7.93 12.93 23.99
CA ALA A 74 8.93 13.68 23.25
C ALA A 74 9.31 14.97 23.98
N GLU A 75 10.55 15.44 23.80
CA GLU A 75 11.02 16.67 24.45
C GLU A 75 10.17 17.87 24.06
N SER A 76 9.83 18.00 22.79
CA SER A 76 8.96 19.08 22.27
C SER A 76 7.59 19.10 22.96
N MET A 77 6.98 17.94 23.19
CA MET A 77 5.69 17.83 23.89
C MET A 77 5.80 18.26 25.35
N ARG A 78 6.85 17.81 26.05
CA ARG A 78 7.14 18.24 27.43
C ARG A 78 7.47 19.71 27.54
N ALA A 79 8.11 20.29 26.53
CA ALA A 79 8.33 21.74 26.45
C ALA A 79 7.01 22.51 26.33
N GLU A 80 6.10 22.07 25.48
CA GLU A 80 4.79 22.70 25.29
C GLU A 80 3.91 22.59 26.54
N GLU A 81 3.95 21.47 27.25
CA GLU A 81 3.27 21.28 28.53
C GLU A 81 3.79 22.29 29.58
N VAL A 82 5.10 22.43 29.76
CA VAL A 82 5.71 23.40 30.66
C VAL A 82 5.34 24.83 30.28
N LEU A 83 5.37 25.15 28.98
CA LEU A 83 4.99 26.46 28.48
C LEU A 83 3.53 26.80 28.79
N ARG A 84 2.63 25.85 28.62
CA ARG A 84 1.21 26.01 28.90
C ARG A 84 0.97 26.19 30.40
N ASP A 85 1.47 25.26 31.21
CA ASP A 85 1.12 25.18 32.63
C ASP A 85 1.74 26.34 33.47
N ARG A 86 2.99 26.70 33.16
CA ARG A 86 3.73 27.71 33.97
C ARG A 86 3.64 29.11 33.41
N PHE A 87 3.64 29.25 32.09
CA PHE A 87 3.71 30.56 31.44
C PHE A 87 2.40 30.96 30.79
N GLY A 88 1.44 30.05 30.67
CA GLY A 88 0.23 30.23 29.85
C GLY A 88 0.62 30.60 28.41
N ALA A 89 1.80 30.16 28.00
CA ALA A 89 2.34 30.30 26.67
C ALA A 89 2.24 28.93 25.97
N GLY A 90 2.67 28.87 24.75
CA GLY A 90 2.58 27.65 23.94
C GLY A 90 1.91 27.97 22.62
N ARG A 91 1.85 26.98 21.78
CA ARG A 91 1.28 27.11 20.45
C ARG A 91 -0.25 27.18 20.55
N PRO A 92 -0.92 28.16 19.90
CA PRO A 92 -2.37 28.19 19.83
C PRO A 92 -2.87 27.00 19.00
N GLU A 93 -3.87 26.31 19.50
CA GLU A 93 -4.47 25.20 18.78
C GLU A 93 -5.43 25.65 17.67
N MET A 94 -5.99 26.87 17.79
CA MET A 94 -6.84 27.48 16.76
C MET A 94 -6.35 28.88 16.41
N VAL A 95 -6.33 29.17 15.12
CA VAL A 95 -5.96 30.47 14.54
C VAL A 95 -7.08 30.90 13.61
N LEU A 96 -7.73 32.03 13.91
CA LEU A 96 -8.66 32.64 12.98
C LEU A 96 -7.94 33.71 12.18
N LEU A 97 -7.99 33.60 10.87
CA LEU A 97 -7.57 34.62 9.94
C LEU A 97 -8.76 35.52 9.64
N VAL A 98 -8.61 36.79 9.95
CA VAL A 98 -9.63 37.80 9.73
C VAL A 98 -9.16 38.72 8.61
N ARG A 99 -9.94 38.84 7.56
CA ARG A 99 -9.65 39.67 6.36
C ARG A 99 -10.70 40.74 6.17
N THR A 100 -10.31 41.85 5.58
CA THR A 100 -11.24 42.89 5.14
C THR A 100 -10.93 43.32 3.70
N ASP A 101 -11.96 43.58 2.91
CA ASP A 101 -11.84 44.12 1.55
C ASP A 101 -11.46 45.63 1.56
N ALA A 102 -11.64 46.30 2.68
CA ALA A 102 -11.25 47.71 2.83
C ALA A 102 -9.72 47.87 2.72
N ALA A 103 -9.27 48.83 1.89
CA ALA A 103 -7.85 49.10 1.72
C ALA A 103 -7.19 49.43 3.05
N GLY A 104 -6.09 48.79 3.39
CA GLY A 104 -5.24 49.08 4.52
C GLY A 104 -4.48 50.40 4.28
N GLY A 105 -4.23 51.17 5.35
CA GLY A 105 -3.45 52.41 5.26
C GLY A 105 -3.33 53.13 6.58
N PRO A 106 -2.46 54.17 6.66
CA PRO A 106 -2.40 55.06 7.83
C PRO A 106 -3.76 55.76 8.02
N GLY A 107 -4.27 55.80 9.25
CA GLY A 107 -5.51 56.49 9.58
C GLY A 107 -6.75 55.61 9.80
N GLY A 108 -6.58 54.32 10.19
CA GLY A 108 -7.71 53.47 10.64
C GLY A 108 -8.46 52.76 9.55
N ARG A 109 -7.83 52.57 8.38
CA ARG A 109 -8.32 51.71 7.31
C ARG A 109 -7.92 50.24 7.52
N GLY A 110 -8.55 49.32 6.81
CA GLY A 110 -8.31 47.89 6.97
C GLY A 110 -8.89 47.33 8.28
N ILE A 111 -8.21 46.36 8.92
CA ILE A 111 -8.67 45.77 10.19
C ILE A 111 -8.64 46.74 11.38
N GLY A 112 -8.03 47.92 11.23
CA GLY A 112 -8.05 48.99 12.24
C GLY A 112 -9.28 49.90 12.15
N ALA A 113 -10.14 49.81 11.14
CA ALA A 113 -11.36 50.58 11.01
C ALA A 113 -12.33 50.30 12.18
N PRO A 114 -13.05 51.33 12.71
CA PRO A 114 -13.94 51.13 13.87
C PRO A 114 -14.96 49.98 13.69
N ALA A 115 -15.53 49.83 12.49
CA ALA A 115 -16.46 48.75 12.18
C ALA A 115 -15.76 47.37 12.20
N ALA A 116 -14.50 47.30 11.74
CA ALA A 116 -13.72 46.06 11.80
C ALA A 116 -13.30 45.70 13.21
N VAL A 117 -12.93 46.70 14.05
CA VAL A 117 -12.62 46.52 15.47
C VAL A 117 -13.83 46.03 16.24
N ALA A 118 -15.03 46.62 15.99
CA ALA A 118 -16.27 46.20 16.63
C ALA A 118 -16.66 44.76 16.27
N ALA A 119 -16.58 44.39 14.98
CA ALA A 119 -16.86 43.05 14.47
C ALA A 119 -15.84 42.01 14.99
N GLY A 120 -14.55 42.35 15.00
CA GLY A 120 -13.50 41.53 15.57
C GLY A 120 -13.65 41.28 17.06
N GLY A 121 -14.01 42.33 17.83
CA GLY A 121 -14.35 42.19 19.24
C GLY A 121 -15.56 41.29 19.50
N ALA A 122 -16.56 41.26 18.60
CA ALA A 122 -17.67 40.32 18.69
C ALA A 122 -17.23 38.85 18.45
N VAL A 123 -16.33 38.60 17.49
CA VAL A 123 -15.74 37.29 17.25
C VAL A 123 -14.93 36.82 18.47
N GLU A 124 -14.10 37.73 19.05
CA GLU A 124 -13.26 37.46 20.23
C GLU A 124 -14.12 37.08 21.43
N ARG A 125 -15.17 37.87 21.73
CA ARG A 125 -16.11 37.58 22.84
C ARG A 125 -16.86 36.27 22.62
N ARG A 126 -17.31 35.99 21.40
CA ARG A 126 -18.02 34.75 21.08
C ARG A 126 -17.13 33.52 21.26
N LEU A 127 -15.86 33.64 20.85
CA LEU A 127 -14.86 32.60 21.04
C LEU A 127 -14.52 32.38 22.52
N ALA A 128 -14.34 33.47 23.28
CA ALA A 128 -14.03 33.41 24.71
C ALA A 128 -15.20 32.90 25.59
N ALA A 129 -16.43 32.95 25.09
CA ALA A 129 -17.62 32.47 25.81
C ALA A 129 -17.73 30.94 25.84
N ASP A 130 -17.02 30.20 24.97
CA ASP A 130 -17.05 28.73 24.98
C ASP A 130 -16.17 28.17 26.12
N PRO A 131 -16.72 27.27 26.97
CA PRO A 131 -15.99 26.72 28.12
C PRO A 131 -14.76 25.88 27.72
N GLY A 132 -14.69 25.38 26.49
CA GLY A 132 -13.55 24.65 25.94
C GLY A 132 -12.40 25.57 25.48
N VAL A 133 -12.64 26.90 25.45
CA VAL A 133 -11.61 27.89 25.15
C VAL A 133 -10.99 28.38 26.46
N GLU A 134 -9.67 28.26 26.56
CA GLU A 134 -8.92 28.71 27.75
C GLU A 134 -8.58 30.17 27.66
N ARG A 135 -8.16 30.62 26.47
CA ARG A 135 -7.71 32.00 26.27
C ARG A 135 -7.85 32.39 24.80
N VAL A 136 -8.11 33.67 24.58
CA VAL A 136 -8.10 34.31 23.25
C VAL A 136 -7.13 35.46 23.24
N LEU A 137 -6.43 35.64 22.15
CA LEU A 137 -5.56 36.82 21.91
C LEU A 137 -5.75 37.26 20.45
N SER A 138 -6.19 38.48 20.24
CA SER A 138 -6.46 39.02 18.92
C SER A 138 -5.47 40.11 18.54
N THR A 139 -5.41 40.44 17.25
CA THR A 139 -4.67 41.58 16.73
C THR A 139 -5.10 42.91 17.39
N TRP A 140 -6.29 42.99 17.95
CA TRP A 140 -6.82 44.18 18.62
C TRP A 140 -6.51 44.22 20.13
N SER A 141 -6.51 43.07 20.79
CA SER A 141 -6.21 42.97 22.24
C SER A 141 -4.71 42.86 22.54
N ALA A 142 -3.89 42.45 21.59
CA ALA A 142 -2.43 42.23 21.77
C ALA A 142 -1.59 43.49 21.59
N GLY A 143 -2.12 44.52 20.96
CA GLY A 143 -1.41 45.73 20.66
C GLY A 143 -0.44 45.65 19.47
N PRO A 144 0.19 46.79 19.10
CA PRO A 144 1.11 46.84 17.96
C PRO A 144 2.41 46.06 18.21
N GLY A 145 3.03 45.55 17.16
CA GLY A 145 4.33 44.85 17.24
C GLY A 145 4.27 43.38 17.65
N THR A 146 3.08 42.81 17.82
CA THR A 146 2.92 41.41 18.22
C THR A 146 3.00 40.38 17.05
N GLY A 147 3.12 40.86 15.81
CA GLY A 147 3.13 40.00 14.60
C GLY A 147 1.77 39.39 14.25
N LEU A 148 0.68 39.88 14.86
CA LEU A 148 -0.69 39.41 14.59
C LEU A 148 -1.43 40.22 13.52
N ARG A 149 -0.78 41.23 12.94
CA ARG A 149 -1.32 42.06 11.85
C ARG A 149 -0.47 41.83 10.59
N SER A 150 -1.13 41.65 9.45
CA SER A 150 -0.44 41.51 8.16
C SER A 150 0.31 42.82 7.79
N ARG A 151 1.31 42.68 6.91
CA ARG A 151 2.12 43.84 6.44
C ARG A 151 1.27 44.90 5.75
N ASP A 152 0.24 44.51 5.01
CA ASP A 152 -0.65 45.42 4.30
C ASP A 152 -1.78 45.98 5.17
N GLY A 153 -1.91 45.50 6.41
CA GLY A 153 -2.94 45.92 7.36
C GLY A 153 -4.37 45.51 7.02
N ARG A 154 -4.53 44.63 6.03
CA ARG A 154 -5.84 44.11 5.59
C ARG A 154 -6.26 42.84 6.31
N SER A 155 -5.32 42.12 6.90
CA SER A 155 -5.55 40.88 7.61
C SER A 155 -5.05 40.93 9.04
N GLY A 156 -5.68 40.17 9.93
CA GLY A 156 -5.28 40.02 11.32
C GLY A 156 -5.53 38.60 11.82
N LEU A 157 -4.88 38.28 12.92
CA LEU A 157 -4.99 36.97 13.56
C LEU A 157 -5.73 37.09 14.90
N VAL A 158 -6.59 36.05 15.14
CA VAL A 158 -7.15 35.77 16.47
C VAL A 158 -6.66 34.40 16.86
N LEU A 159 -5.91 34.31 17.93
CA LEU A 159 -5.31 33.09 18.47
C LEU A 159 -6.16 32.56 19.61
N ALA A 160 -6.46 31.27 19.62
CA ALA A 160 -7.16 30.64 20.71
C ALA A 160 -6.43 29.40 21.21
N TRP A 161 -6.36 29.27 22.54
CA TRP A 161 -5.86 28.10 23.25
C TRP A 161 -7.05 27.30 23.75
N LEU A 162 -7.07 25.99 23.44
CA LEU A 162 -8.17 25.11 23.77
C LEU A 162 -7.81 24.19 24.95
N ARG A 163 -8.78 23.94 25.82
CA ARG A 163 -8.62 23.07 27.00
C ARG A 163 -8.64 21.60 26.62
N GLY A 164 -8.04 20.76 27.48
CA GLY A 164 -8.11 19.32 27.41
C GLY A 164 -7.09 18.67 26.50
N GLY A 165 -7.26 17.37 26.24
CA GLY A 165 -6.43 16.60 25.33
C GLY A 165 -6.83 16.80 23.86
N ASP A 166 -6.10 16.16 22.95
CA ASP A 166 -6.26 16.32 21.49
C ASP A 166 -7.69 16.04 21.00
N HIS A 167 -8.34 15.02 21.56
CA HIS A 167 -9.72 14.68 21.22
C HIS A 167 -10.73 15.74 21.67
N GLU A 168 -10.57 16.27 22.89
CA GLU A 168 -11.45 17.31 23.43
C GLU A 168 -11.27 18.63 22.68
N ARG A 169 -10.04 18.98 22.32
CA ARG A 169 -9.72 20.15 21.48
C ARG A 169 -10.36 20.04 20.10
N GLY A 170 -10.30 18.85 19.49
CA GLY A 170 -10.98 18.57 18.23
C GLY A 170 -12.50 18.80 18.33
N LYS A 171 -13.16 18.28 19.37
CA LYS A 171 -14.60 18.49 19.62
C LYS A 171 -14.92 19.97 19.88
N THR A 172 -14.07 20.67 20.63
CA THR A 172 -14.24 22.12 20.85
C THR A 172 -14.13 22.88 19.53
N ALA A 173 -13.11 22.59 18.71
CA ALA A 173 -12.98 23.21 17.40
C ALA A 173 -14.18 22.91 16.51
N GLU A 174 -14.67 21.67 16.48
CA GLU A 174 -15.83 21.29 15.69
C GLU A 174 -17.11 22.03 16.07
N ARG A 175 -17.31 22.28 17.37
CA ARG A 175 -18.45 23.02 17.91
C ARG A 175 -18.33 24.53 17.67
N VAL A 176 -17.13 25.09 17.85
CA VAL A 176 -16.91 26.54 17.87
C VAL A 176 -16.73 27.13 16.46
N VAL A 177 -16.00 26.44 15.58
CA VAL A 177 -15.64 26.95 14.25
C VAL A 177 -16.86 27.43 13.45
N PRO A 178 -17.99 26.70 13.35
CA PRO A 178 -19.16 27.16 12.59
C PRO A 178 -19.75 28.48 13.10
N GLY A 179 -19.59 28.76 14.39
CA GLY A 179 -20.12 29.98 15.02
C GLY A 179 -19.22 31.22 14.91
N VAL A 180 -17.95 31.04 14.53
CA VAL A 180 -16.94 32.12 14.49
C VAL A 180 -16.31 32.30 13.10
N THR A 181 -16.72 31.52 12.10
CA THR A 181 -16.27 31.64 10.69
C THR A 181 -17.37 32.20 9.81
N GLY A 182 -16.97 32.77 8.67
CA GLY A 182 -17.86 33.43 7.73
C GLY A 182 -17.79 34.94 7.81
N ARG A 183 -18.85 35.63 7.40
CA ARG A 183 -18.85 37.10 7.29
C ARG A 183 -19.39 37.74 8.55
N PHE A 184 -18.59 38.63 9.18
CA PHE A 184 -18.93 39.43 10.36
C PHE A 184 -18.77 40.93 10.00
N GLY A 185 -19.84 41.55 9.56
CA GLY A 185 -19.82 42.91 9.04
C GLY A 185 -18.78 43.07 7.90
N PRO A 186 -17.76 43.92 8.03
CA PRO A 186 -16.73 44.11 6.98
C PRO A 186 -15.65 43.01 6.99
N LEU A 187 -15.73 42.06 7.91
CA LEU A 187 -14.72 41.04 8.10
C LEU A 187 -15.15 39.69 7.52
N GLU A 188 -14.26 39.01 6.84
CA GLU A 188 -14.32 37.60 6.51
C GLU A 188 -13.41 36.83 7.46
N VAL A 189 -13.94 35.82 8.15
CA VAL A 189 -13.22 35.05 9.14
C VAL A 189 -13.11 33.60 8.69
N THR A 190 -11.87 33.09 8.61
CA THR A 190 -11.56 31.69 8.32
C THR A 190 -10.78 31.07 9.46
N ALA A 191 -11.01 29.77 9.71
CA ALA A 191 -10.35 29.04 10.78
C ALA A 191 -9.23 28.14 10.26
N GLY A 192 -8.11 28.11 10.96
CA GLY A 192 -6.96 27.25 10.77
C GLY A 192 -6.26 26.96 12.09
N GLY A 193 -5.04 26.50 12.03
CA GLY A 193 -4.28 26.01 13.18
C GLY A 193 -4.50 24.51 13.39
N GLU A 194 -3.89 23.95 14.43
CA GLU A 194 -3.79 22.49 14.58
C GLU A 194 -5.15 21.81 14.77
N ALA A 195 -6.04 22.36 15.63
CA ALA A 195 -7.32 21.72 15.92
C ALA A 195 -8.32 21.77 14.75
N PRO A 196 -8.56 22.91 14.06
CA PRO A 196 -9.38 22.95 12.86
C PRO A 196 -8.82 22.09 11.71
N THR A 197 -7.49 22.09 11.52
CA THR A 197 -6.84 21.23 10.50
C THR A 197 -7.13 19.75 10.77
N ARG A 198 -7.04 19.29 12.01
CA ARG A 198 -7.36 17.91 12.38
C ARG A 198 -8.80 17.55 12.10
N VAL A 199 -9.75 18.43 12.42
CA VAL A 199 -11.17 18.24 12.13
C VAL A 199 -11.40 18.12 10.61
N GLU A 200 -10.77 19.00 9.84
CA GLU A 200 -10.88 19.02 8.38
C GLU A 200 -10.25 17.76 7.76
N VAL A 201 -9.09 17.31 8.26
CA VAL A 201 -8.45 16.04 7.87
C VAL A 201 -9.36 14.85 8.15
N ALA A 202 -9.98 14.78 9.34
CA ALA A 202 -10.89 13.68 9.67
C ALA A 202 -12.13 13.66 8.76
N ARG A 203 -12.70 14.84 8.47
CA ARG A 203 -13.84 14.96 7.55
C ARG A 203 -13.44 14.59 6.12
N GLN A 204 -12.28 15.06 5.66
CA GLN A 204 -11.77 14.72 4.33
C GLN A 204 -11.48 13.22 4.22
N ALA A 205 -10.81 12.62 5.21
CA ALA A 205 -10.53 11.19 5.25
C ALA A 205 -11.81 10.35 5.17
N SER A 206 -12.87 10.77 5.86
CA SER A 206 -14.17 10.07 5.83
C SER A 206 -14.89 10.23 4.49
N ARG A 207 -14.78 11.37 3.82
CA ARG A 207 -15.31 11.59 2.46
C ARG A 207 -14.55 10.75 1.44
N ASP A 208 -13.22 10.77 1.52
CA ASP A 208 -12.34 10.05 0.62
C ASP A 208 -12.53 8.53 0.73
N ALA A 209 -12.71 7.99 1.95
CA ALA A 209 -13.01 6.59 2.17
C ALA A 209 -14.29 6.16 1.42
N ARG A 210 -15.38 6.92 1.57
CA ARG A 210 -16.65 6.63 0.89
C ARG A 210 -16.52 6.70 -0.63
N LEU A 211 -15.82 7.71 -1.15
CA LEU A 211 -15.60 7.87 -2.59
C LEU A 211 -14.74 6.73 -3.13
N SER A 212 -13.66 6.38 -2.42
CA SER A 212 -12.77 5.28 -2.79
C SER A 212 -13.53 3.95 -2.84
N GLU A 213 -14.38 3.66 -1.86
CA GLU A 213 -15.20 2.45 -1.83
C GLU A 213 -16.23 2.44 -2.98
N LEU A 214 -16.89 3.57 -3.24
CA LEU A 214 -17.88 3.70 -4.33
C LEU A 214 -17.26 3.44 -5.71
N VAL A 215 -16.01 3.83 -5.93
CA VAL A 215 -15.30 3.62 -7.20
C VAL A 215 -14.63 2.24 -7.25
N ALA A 216 -13.93 1.86 -6.18
CA ALA A 216 -13.16 0.63 -6.16
C ALA A 216 -14.04 -0.62 -6.20
N LEU A 217 -15.20 -0.63 -5.50
CA LEU A 217 -16.03 -1.82 -5.38
C LEU A 217 -16.63 -2.28 -6.73
N PRO A 218 -17.27 -1.41 -7.55
CA PRO A 218 -17.79 -1.82 -8.85
C PRO A 218 -16.69 -2.30 -9.81
N VAL A 219 -15.55 -1.59 -9.85
CA VAL A 219 -14.41 -1.98 -10.70
C VAL A 219 -13.86 -3.33 -10.27
N THR A 220 -13.68 -3.54 -8.97
CA THR A 220 -13.21 -4.80 -8.40
C THR A 220 -14.16 -5.96 -8.69
N VAL A 221 -15.47 -5.76 -8.51
CA VAL A 221 -16.48 -6.77 -8.83
C VAL A 221 -16.46 -7.11 -10.32
N THR A 222 -16.32 -6.10 -11.19
CA THR A 222 -16.18 -6.31 -12.64
C THR A 222 -14.94 -7.15 -12.98
N LEU A 223 -13.78 -6.82 -12.39
CA LEU A 223 -12.56 -7.58 -12.59
C LEU A 223 -12.70 -9.02 -12.06
N LEU A 224 -13.33 -9.22 -10.90
CA LEU A 224 -13.61 -10.54 -10.36
C LEU A 224 -14.56 -11.35 -11.26
N LEU A 225 -15.58 -10.72 -11.87
CA LEU A 225 -16.44 -11.38 -12.86
C LEU A 225 -15.66 -11.79 -14.11
N LEU A 226 -14.71 -10.96 -14.57
CA LEU A 226 -13.84 -11.31 -15.71
C LEU A 226 -12.92 -12.50 -15.37
N VAL A 227 -12.43 -12.59 -14.15
CA VAL A 227 -11.55 -13.67 -13.69
C VAL A 227 -12.32 -14.98 -13.51
N PHE A 228 -13.42 -14.95 -12.77
CA PHE A 228 -14.16 -16.13 -12.37
C PHE A 228 -15.23 -16.55 -13.37
N GLY A 229 -15.78 -15.62 -14.13
CA GLY A 229 -16.84 -15.88 -15.12
C GLY A 229 -18.22 -16.07 -14.54
N SER A 230 -18.39 -16.30 -13.24
CA SER A 230 -19.68 -16.51 -12.58
C SER A 230 -19.89 -15.55 -11.40
N LEU A 231 -21.12 -15.09 -11.22
CA LEU A 231 -21.50 -14.14 -10.16
C LEU A 231 -21.30 -14.73 -8.74
N PRO A 232 -21.69 -15.99 -8.44
CA PRO A 232 -21.44 -16.56 -7.12
C PRO A 232 -19.96 -16.66 -6.78
N ALA A 233 -19.12 -17.05 -7.75
CA ALA A 233 -17.67 -17.14 -7.51
C ALA A 233 -16.99 -15.78 -7.34
N ALA A 234 -17.45 -14.75 -8.07
CA ALA A 234 -16.96 -13.37 -7.90
C ALA A 234 -17.41 -12.76 -6.56
N GLY A 235 -18.58 -13.15 -6.03
CA GLY A 235 -19.10 -12.70 -4.74
C GLY A 235 -18.34 -13.25 -3.54
N LEU A 236 -17.68 -14.41 -3.66
CA LEU A 236 -16.98 -15.02 -2.52
C LEU A 236 -15.80 -14.18 -2.00
N PRO A 237 -14.88 -13.66 -2.82
CA PRO A 237 -13.83 -12.77 -2.36
C PRO A 237 -14.37 -11.49 -1.71
N VAL A 238 -15.46 -10.94 -2.25
CA VAL A 238 -16.11 -9.75 -1.69
C VAL A 238 -16.68 -10.05 -0.30
N LEU A 239 -17.34 -11.21 -0.12
CA LEU A 239 -17.86 -11.66 1.18
C LEU A 239 -16.73 -11.76 2.22
N VAL A 240 -15.60 -12.37 1.86
CA VAL A 240 -14.43 -12.46 2.74
C VAL A 240 -13.84 -11.08 3.03
N GLY A 241 -13.83 -10.17 2.04
CA GLY A 241 -13.39 -8.77 2.20
C GLY A 241 -14.25 -8.01 3.20
N VAL A 242 -15.58 -8.13 3.09
CA VAL A 242 -16.53 -7.51 4.05
C VAL A 242 -16.34 -8.11 5.44
N PHE A 243 -16.17 -9.43 5.56
CA PHE A 243 -15.88 -10.08 6.84
C PHE A 243 -14.59 -9.53 7.47
N ALA A 244 -13.52 -9.40 6.69
CA ALA A 244 -12.24 -8.89 7.17
C ALA A 244 -12.32 -7.39 7.55
N ALA A 245 -12.99 -6.57 6.74
CA ALA A 245 -13.16 -5.15 7.01
C ALA A 245 -13.98 -4.89 8.29
N LEU A 246 -15.14 -5.54 8.43
CA LEU A 246 -15.98 -5.40 9.61
C LEU A 246 -15.28 -5.92 10.88
N GLY A 247 -14.63 -7.08 10.80
CA GLY A 247 -13.86 -7.64 11.91
C GLY A 247 -12.72 -6.71 12.35
N THR A 248 -12.00 -6.13 11.41
CA THR A 248 -10.93 -5.16 11.69
C THR A 248 -11.47 -3.88 12.30
N THR A 249 -12.57 -3.35 11.77
CA THR A 249 -13.23 -2.14 12.30
C THR A 249 -13.68 -2.34 13.76
N ALA A 250 -14.24 -3.51 14.09
CA ALA A 250 -14.61 -3.85 15.45
C ALA A 250 -13.41 -3.97 16.40
N LEU A 251 -12.30 -4.57 15.92
CA LEU A 251 -11.04 -4.64 16.67
C LEU A 251 -10.44 -3.25 16.91
N LEU A 252 -10.41 -2.38 15.89
CA LEU A 252 -9.97 -0.98 16.04
C LEU A 252 -10.86 -0.23 17.02
N ARG A 253 -12.17 -0.45 17.01
CA ARG A 253 -13.11 0.13 18.00
C ARG A 253 -12.76 -0.30 19.43
N GLY A 254 -12.44 -1.56 19.65
CA GLY A 254 -11.93 -2.04 20.94
C GLY A 254 -10.62 -1.37 21.34
N LEU A 255 -9.71 -1.17 20.38
CA LEU A 255 -8.41 -0.55 20.60
C LEU A 255 -8.51 0.94 20.98
N THR A 256 -9.56 1.67 20.52
CA THR A 256 -9.77 3.08 20.92
C THR A 256 -10.02 3.28 22.42
N GLY A 257 -10.33 2.22 23.17
CA GLY A 257 -10.41 2.25 24.64
C GLY A 257 -9.05 2.13 25.34
N LEU A 258 -8.00 1.71 24.63
CA LEU A 258 -6.67 1.43 25.19
C LEU A 258 -5.62 2.43 24.71
N MET A 259 -5.77 2.97 23.50
CA MET A 259 -4.82 3.91 22.91
C MET A 259 -5.49 4.79 21.85
N GLU A 260 -4.82 5.87 21.48
CA GLU A 260 -5.24 6.67 20.32
C GLU A 260 -5.07 5.87 19.03
N VAL A 261 -6.17 5.76 18.25
CA VAL A 261 -6.20 5.09 16.96
C VAL A 261 -6.39 6.13 15.86
N SER A 262 -5.51 6.08 14.87
CA SER A 262 -5.53 7.04 13.76
C SER A 262 -6.62 6.73 12.73
N VAL A 263 -7.25 7.79 12.17
CA VAL A 263 -8.19 7.70 11.04
C VAL A 263 -7.56 7.05 9.81
N TYR A 264 -6.26 7.23 9.60
CA TYR A 264 -5.52 6.58 8.51
C TYR A 264 -5.47 5.06 8.64
N ALA A 265 -5.48 4.54 9.88
CA ALA A 265 -5.50 3.11 10.14
C ALA A 265 -6.82 2.45 9.69
N LEU A 266 -7.94 3.16 9.77
CA LEU A 266 -9.21 2.69 9.24
C LEU A 266 -9.18 2.66 7.70
N ASN A 267 -8.77 3.74 7.05
CA ASN A 267 -8.80 3.86 5.58
C ASN A 267 -7.84 2.86 4.91
N ILE A 268 -6.59 2.79 5.38
CA ILE A 268 -5.61 1.83 4.86
C ILE A 268 -6.01 0.40 5.24
N GLY A 269 -6.53 0.19 6.44
CA GLY A 269 -6.99 -1.10 6.92
C GLY A 269 -8.15 -1.66 6.09
N THR A 270 -9.18 -0.87 5.78
CA THR A 270 -10.30 -1.31 4.94
C THR A 270 -9.87 -1.60 3.51
N ALA A 271 -9.04 -0.74 2.91
CA ALA A 271 -8.47 -0.99 1.59
C ALA A 271 -7.67 -2.30 1.54
N LEU A 272 -6.83 -2.54 2.56
CA LEU A 272 -6.02 -3.75 2.68
C LEU A 272 -6.87 -4.99 2.95
N ALA A 273 -8.01 -4.85 3.67
CA ALA A 273 -8.95 -5.95 3.93
C ALA A 273 -9.50 -6.54 2.62
N PHE A 274 -9.98 -5.67 1.72
CA PHE A 274 -10.46 -6.12 0.41
C PHE A 274 -9.32 -6.69 -0.43
N ALA A 275 -8.17 -6.05 -0.47
CA ALA A 275 -7.01 -6.51 -1.25
C ALA A 275 -6.58 -7.94 -0.84
N LEU A 276 -6.27 -8.17 0.45
CA LEU A 276 -5.82 -9.47 0.96
C LEU A 276 -6.91 -10.55 0.87
N ALA A 277 -8.17 -10.20 1.17
CA ALA A 277 -9.27 -11.14 1.09
C ALA A 277 -9.49 -11.64 -0.34
N ILE A 278 -9.38 -10.75 -1.33
CA ILE A 278 -9.50 -11.09 -2.74
C ILE A 278 -8.37 -12.02 -3.14
N ASP A 279 -7.13 -11.69 -2.79
CA ASP A 279 -5.95 -12.45 -3.14
C ASP A 279 -5.99 -13.86 -2.58
N TYR A 280 -6.27 -14.00 -1.29
CA TYR A 280 -6.34 -15.30 -0.63
C TYR A 280 -7.51 -16.15 -1.15
N SER A 281 -8.66 -15.52 -1.39
CA SER A 281 -9.84 -16.20 -1.92
C SER A 281 -9.65 -16.62 -3.37
N LEU A 282 -9.06 -15.75 -4.21
CA LEU A 282 -8.78 -16.04 -5.62
C LEU A 282 -7.91 -17.30 -5.76
N PHE A 283 -6.88 -17.40 -4.91
CA PHE A 283 -5.96 -18.52 -4.94
C PHE A 283 -6.61 -19.83 -4.50
N LEU A 284 -7.41 -19.81 -3.44
CA LEU A 284 -8.09 -20.97 -2.92
C LEU A 284 -9.19 -21.47 -3.87
N VAL A 285 -10.03 -20.55 -4.39
CA VAL A 285 -11.11 -20.88 -5.33
C VAL A 285 -10.55 -21.40 -6.65
N SER A 286 -9.47 -20.80 -7.17
CA SER A 286 -8.82 -21.29 -8.39
C SER A 286 -8.30 -22.71 -8.22
N ARG A 287 -7.65 -23.02 -7.09
CA ARG A 287 -7.15 -24.38 -6.81
C ARG A 287 -8.28 -25.38 -6.64
N TYR A 288 -9.34 -25.01 -5.95
CA TYR A 288 -10.53 -25.85 -5.83
C TYR A 288 -11.15 -26.18 -7.19
N ARG A 289 -11.31 -25.18 -8.08
CA ARG A 289 -11.80 -25.39 -9.45
C ARG A 289 -10.88 -26.26 -10.30
N GLU A 290 -9.56 -26.12 -10.14
CA GLU A 290 -8.57 -26.95 -10.82
C GLU A 290 -8.73 -28.44 -10.46
N GLU A 291 -8.91 -28.76 -9.18
CA GLU A 291 -9.14 -30.14 -8.72
C GLU A 291 -10.50 -30.70 -9.19
N ARG A 292 -11.55 -29.89 -9.15
CA ARG A 292 -12.85 -30.28 -9.70
C ARG A 292 -12.80 -30.57 -11.22
N ALA A 293 -12.07 -29.75 -11.97
CA ALA A 293 -11.89 -29.97 -13.41
C ALA A 293 -11.15 -31.26 -13.72
N ARG A 294 -10.42 -31.84 -12.75
CA ARG A 294 -9.80 -33.19 -12.85
C ARG A 294 -10.74 -34.33 -12.47
N GLY A 295 -12.00 -34.03 -12.15
CA GLY A 295 -13.00 -35.01 -11.75
C GLY A 295 -12.95 -35.44 -10.28
N VAL A 296 -12.22 -34.70 -9.43
CA VAL A 296 -12.15 -34.98 -7.98
C VAL A 296 -13.43 -34.52 -7.30
N GLU A 297 -13.99 -35.36 -6.41
CA GLU A 297 -15.15 -35.02 -5.59
C GLU A 297 -14.96 -33.74 -4.77
N ASP A 298 -16.04 -32.97 -4.56
CA ASP A 298 -16.02 -31.65 -3.91
C ASP A 298 -15.28 -31.61 -2.56
N THR A 299 -15.55 -32.61 -1.70
CA THR A 299 -14.93 -32.70 -0.39
C THR A 299 -13.43 -32.99 -0.45
N ALA A 300 -13.01 -33.84 -1.38
CA ALA A 300 -11.62 -34.19 -1.63
C ALA A 300 -10.87 -33.04 -2.33
N ALA A 301 -11.52 -32.39 -3.31
CA ALA A 301 -11.01 -31.22 -4.00
C ALA A 301 -10.74 -30.05 -3.01
N LEU A 302 -11.70 -29.81 -2.12
CA LEU A 302 -11.56 -28.75 -1.09
C LEU A 302 -10.47 -29.08 -0.07
N ARG A 303 -10.34 -30.35 0.34
CA ARG A 303 -9.25 -30.82 1.20
C ARG A 303 -7.88 -30.60 0.54
N THR A 304 -7.75 -30.96 -0.73
CA THR A 304 -6.52 -30.78 -1.50
C THR A 304 -6.18 -29.28 -1.66
N ALA A 305 -7.17 -28.44 -1.97
CA ALA A 305 -7.00 -27.01 -2.05
C ALA A 305 -6.51 -26.39 -0.73
N LEU A 306 -7.11 -26.78 0.41
CA LEU A 306 -6.68 -26.30 1.73
C LEU A 306 -5.27 -26.76 2.12
N ARG A 307 -4.89 -28.00 1.78
CA ARG A 307 -3.56 -28.54 2.08
C ARG A 307 -2.44 -27.89 1.24
N THR A 308 -2.74 -27.49 0.02
CA THR A 308 -1.78 -26.89 -0.92
C THR A 308 -1.85 -25.36 -0.90
N ALA A 309 -2.91 -24.81 -1.49
CA ALA A 309 -3.12 -23.36 -1.54
C ALA A 309 -3.32 -22.74 -0.15
N GLY A 310 -4.09 -23.40 0.73
CA GLY A 310 -4.32 -22.92 2.08
C GLY A 310 -3.04 -22.81 2.92
N ARG A 311 -2.09 -23.75 2.75
CA ARG A 311 -0.78 -23.64 3.39
C ARG A 311 0.01 -22.45 2.87
N ALA A 312 0.00 -22.18 1.57
CA ALA A 312 0.66 -21.03 0.98
C ALA A 312 0.03 -19.72 1.50
N VAL A 313 -1.30 -19.64 1.55
CA VAL A 313 -2.04 -18.49 2.13
C VAL A 313 -1.66 -18.27 3.60
N ALA A 314 -1.54 -19.33 4.42
CA ALA A 314 -1.17 -19.19 5.83
C ALA A 314 0.26 -18.63 6.00
N PHE A 315 1.23 -19.10 5.20
CA PHE A 315 2.59 -18.55 5.21
C PHE A 315 2.62 -17.10 4.72
N SER A 316 1.89 -16.79 3.68
CA SER A 316 1.71 -15.48 3.13
C SER A 316 1.10 -14.51 4.15
N ALA A 317 -0.01 -14.88 4.78
CA ALA A 317 -0.59 -14.09 5.86
C ALA A 317 0.41 -13.88 7.02
N GLY A 318 1.24 -14.88 7.31
CA GLY A 318 2.33 -14.75 8.29
C GLY A 318 3.36 -13.67 7.90
N THR A 319 3.76 -13.60 6.62
CA THR A 319 4.72 -12.56 6.15
C THR A 319 4.13 -11.16 6.23
N VAL A 320 2.88 -10.99 5.81
CA VAL A 320 2.19 -9.69 5.89
C VAL A 320 2.00 -9.28 7.35
N ALA A 321 1.53 -10.19 8.21
CA ALA A 321 1.34 -9.91 9.63
C ALA A 321 2.65 -9.52 10.33
N CYS A 322 3.75 -10.21 10.06
CA CYS A 322 5.08 -9.86 10.60
C CYS A 322 5.56 -8.50 10.10
N SER A 323 5.37 -8.20 8.83
CA SER A 323 5.73 -6.90 8.26
C SER A 323 4.91 -5.76 8.87
N MET A 324 3.60 -5.96 9.06
CA MET A 324 2.73 -4.99 9.74
C MET A 324 3.07 -4.85 11.23
N ALA A 325 3.41 -5.96 11.91
CA ALA A 325 3.81 -5.93 13.31
C ALA A 325 5.11 -5.14 13.54
N ALA A 326 5.99 -5.01 12.55
CA ALA A 326 7.19 -4.18 12.65
C ALA A 326 6.86 -2.70 12.90
N LEU A 327 5.68 -2.20 12.47
CA LEU A 327 5.21 -0.85 12.80
C LEU A 327 5.00 -0.63 14.30
N LEU A 328 4.79 -1.69 15.08
CA LEU A 328 4.58 -1.61 16.54
C LEU A 328 5.88 -1.24 17.29
N VAL A 329 7.03 -1.39 16.65
CA VAL A 329 8.35 -1.01 17.22
C VAL A 329 8.48 0.50 17.40
N PHE A 330 7.80 1.28 16.54
CA PHE A 330 7.85 2.73 16.57
C PHE A 330 6.97 3.29 17.70
N PRO A 331 7.44 4.31 18.45
CA PRO A 331 6.68 4.88 19.56
C PRO A 331 5.54 5.83 19.11
N HIS A 332 5.26 5.92 17.81
CA HIS A 332 4.27 6.82 17.24
C HIS A 332 2.88 6.19 17.28
N PRO A 333 1.86 6.82 17.87
CA PRO A 333 0.50 6.29 17.90
C PRO A 333 -0.06 5.98 16.51
N LEU A 334 0.21 6.81 15.51
CA LEU A 334 -0.19 6.58 14.12
C LEU A 334 0.41 5.27 13.56
N LEU A 335 1.73 5.07 13.67
CA LEU A 335 2.38 3.86 13.14
C LEU A 335 1.93 2.60 13.91
N ARG A 336 1.78 2.70 15.23
CA ARG A 336 1.27 1.59 16.05
C ARG A 336 -0.17 1.23 15.70
N SER A 337 -1.03 2.22 15.50
CA SER A 337 -2.43 1.96 15.10
C SER A 337 -2.51 1.31 13.72
N LEU A 338 -1.66 1.70 12.77
CA LEU A 338 -1.51 1.05 11.46
C LEU A 338 -0.97 -0.38 11.59
N GLY A 339 0.00 -0.61 12.49
CA GLY A 339 0.51 -1.94 12.79
C GLY A 339 -0.58 -2.87 13.32
N PHE A 340 -1.35 -2.44 14.31
CA PHE A 340 -2.49 -3.22 14.84
C PHE A 340 -3.56 -3.46 13.78
N ALA A 341 -3.92 -2.42 13.00
CA ALA A 341 -4.89 -2.56 11.92
C ALA A 341 -4.41 -3.56 10.85
N GLY A 342 -3.14 -3.46 10.45
CA GLY A 342 -2.55 -4.35 9.45
C GLY A 342 -2.49 -5.81 9.90
N VAL A 343 -2.10 -6.06 11.14
CA VAL A 343 -2.13 -7.42 11.73
C VAL A 343 -3.57 -7.93 11.82
N ALA A 344 -4.50 -7.12 12.33
CA ALA A 344 -5.89 -7.49 12.47
C ALA A 344 -6.52 -7.84 11.12
N VAL A 345 -6.34 -7.00 10.12
CA VAL A 345 -6.81 -7.21 8.74
C VAL A 345 -6.26 -8.53 8.17
N THR A 346 -4.97 -8.75 8.32
CA THR A 346 -4.31 -9.93 7.77
C THR A 346 -4.85 -11.21 8.41
N VAL A 347 -5.02 -11.20 9.74
CA VAL A 347 -5.61 -12.33 10.47
C VAL A 347 -7.06 -12.55 10.07
N MET A 348 -7.87 -11.48 9.98
CA MET A 348 -9.28 -11.58 9.57
C MET A 348 -9.43 -12.09 8.13
N ALA A 349 -8.61 -11.59 7.19
CA ALA A 349 -8.60 -12.07 5.80
C ALA A 349 -8.18 -13.55 5.71
N ALA A 350 -7.17 -13.95 6.48
CA ALA A 350 -6.73 -15.34 6.54
C ALA A 350 -7.81 -16.26 7.15
N VAL A 351 -8.44 -15.88 8.26
CA VAL A 351 -9.55 -16.63 8.85
C VAL A 351 -10.73 -16.70 7.88
N GLY A 352 -11.09 -15.58 7.25
CA GLY A 352 -12.14 -15.55 6.23
C GLY A 352 -11.86 -16.52 5.07
N SER A 353 -10.62 -16.51 4.57
CA SER A 353 -10.24 -17.34 3.43
C SER A 353 -10.01 -18.82 3.77
N LEU A 354 -9.48 -19.12 4.97
CA LEU A 354 -9.14 -20.51 5.36
C LEU A 354 -10.26 -21.25 6.11
N VAL A 355 -11.20 -20.50 6.72
CA VAL A 355 -12.29 -21.10 7.52
C VAL A 355 -13.66 -20.78 6.92
N VAL A 356 -13.97 -19.50 6.67
CA VAL A 356 -15.31 -19.09 6.18
C VAL A 356 -15.50 -19.51 4.72
N LEU A 357 -14.56 -19.17 3.85
CA LEU A 357 -14.64 -19.46 2.42
C LEU A 357 -14.82 -20.96 2.11
N PRO A 358 -14.06 -21.91 2.72
CA PRO A 358 -14.28 -23.34 2.50
C PRO A 358 -15.65 -23.83 2.94
N ALA A 359 -16.20 -23.28 4.03
CA ALA A 359 -17.55 -23.62 4.47
C ALA A 359 -18.60 -23.16 3.46
N VAL A 360 -18.47 -21.94 2.93
CA VAL A 360 -19.38 -21.40 1.92
C VAL A 360 -19.24 -22.15 0.58
N LEU A 361 -18.00 -22.49 0.17
CA LEU A 361 -17.75 -23.33 -1.02
C LEU A 361 -18.43 -24.71 -0.90
N ALA A 362 -18.34 -25.34 0.29
CA ALA A 362 -19.00 -26.61 0.55
C ALA A 362 -20.54 -26.52 0.57
N LEU A 363 -21.12 -25.34 0.82
CA LEU A 363 -22.56 -25.07 0.73
C LEU A 363 -23.02 -24.82 -0.71
N LEU A 364 -22.20 -24.13 -1.50
CA LEU A 364 -22.53 -23.78 -2.88
C LEU A 364 -22.40 -24.98 -3.84
N GLY A 365 -21.38 -25.82 -3.67
CA GLY A 365 -21.15 -26.99 -4.54
C GLY A 365 -21.26 -26.64 -6.03
N ASP A 366 -22.12 -27.35 -6.78
CA ASP A 366 -22.37 -27.12 -8.20
C ASP A 366 -23.02 -25.76 -8.52
N ARG A 367 -23.57 -25.07 -7.53
CA ARG A 367 -24.15 -23.75 -7.72
C ARG A 367 -23.09 -22.65 -7.94
N LEU A 368 -21.81 -22.95 -7.68
CA LEU A 368 -20.69 -22.02 -7.86
C LEU A 368 -20.57 -21.53 -9.31
N ASP A 369 -20.84 -22.39 -10.27
CA ASP A 369 -20.72 -22.10 -11.71
C ASP A 369 -22.06 -21.72 -12.37
N ARG A 370 -23.13 -21.58 -11.57
CA ARG A 370 -24.41 -21.03 -12.04
C ARG A 370 -24.26 -19.53 -12.29
N LEU A 371 -25.06 -18.98 -13.24
CA LEU A 371 -24.98 -17.59 -13.68
C LEU A 371 -23.61 -17.24 -14.31
N ASP A 372 -23.09 -18.15 -15.19
CA ASP A 372 -21.90 -17.83 -16.00
C ASP A 372 -22.27 -16.71 -17.00
N VAL A 373 -21.73 -15.51 -16.74
CA VAL A 373 -21.97 -14.29 -17.53
C VAL A 373 -21.41 -14.45 -18.95
N PHE A 374 -20.40 -15.28 -19.13
CA PHE A 374 -19.72 -15.50 -20.41
C PHE A 374 -20.11 -16.82 -21.12
N ALA A 375 -21.11 -17.54 -20.63
CA ALA A 375 -21.56 -18.81 -21.22
C ALA A 375 -21.92 -18.68 -22.70
N ARG A 376 -22.53 -17.53 -23.09
CA ARG A 376 -22.88 -17.24 -24.51
C ARG A 376 -21.66 -17.07 -25.42
N TRP A 377 -20.54 -16.54 -24.88
CA TRP A 377 -19.32 -16.26 -25.66
C TRP A 377 -18.36 -17.45 -25.74
N ARG A 378 -18.51 -18.44 -24.85
CA ARG A 378 -17.67 -19.67 -24.83
C ARG A 378 -18.24 -20.79 -25.71
N ARG A 379 -19.53 -20.82 -25.95
CA ARG A 379 -20.20 -21.90 -26.75
C ARG A 379 -19.67 -22.07 -28.18
N PRO A 380 -19.31 -21.03 -28.98
CA PRO A 380 -18.83 -21.24 -30.34
C PRO A 380 -17.47 -21.95 -30.44
N ARG A 381 -16.57 -21.71 -29.46
CA ARG A 381 -15.20 -22.29 -29.46
C ARG A 381 -15.15 -23.76 -29.06
N ALA A 382 -16.05 -24.22 -28.22
CA ALA A 382 -16.10 -25.63 -27.82
C ALA A 382 -16.75 -26.53 -28.90
N ALA A 383 -17.63 -25.95 -29.72
CA ALA A 383 -18.21 -26.66 -30.88
C ALA A 383 -17.18 -26.79 -32.02
N ALA A 384 -16.40 -25.76 -32.28
CA ALA A 384 -15.32 -25.76 -33.28
C ALA A 384 -14.18 -26.73 -32.92
N ALA A 385 -13.83 -26.89 -31.63
CA ALA A 385 -12.82 -27.84 -31.19
C ALA A 385 -13.26 -29.28 -31.29
N ARG A 386 -14.56 -29.59 -31.07
CA ARG A 386 -15.11 -30.92 -31.24
C ARG A 386 -15.30 -31.32 -32.72
N SER A 387 -15.58 -30.37 -33.59
CA SER A 387 -15.65 -30.61 -35.02
C SER A 387 -14.30 -30.89 -35.68
N THR A 388 -13.20 -30.37 -35.07
CA THR A 388 -11.82 -30.61 -35.53
C THR A 388 -11.29 -31.97 -35.06
N GLU A 389 -11.73 -32.49 -33.92
CA GLU A 389 -11.39 -33.85 -33.45
C GLU A 389 -12.17 -34.94 -34.15
N ALA A 390 -13.40 -34.66 -34.62
CA ALA A 390 -14.22 -35.64 -35.37
C ALA A 390 -13.82 -35.77 -36.87
N ALA A 391 -13.00 -34.83 -37.40
CA ALA A 391 -12.55 -34.81 -38.79
C ALA A 391 -11.18 -35.48 -39.03
N GLY A 392 -10.61 -36.15 -37.99
CA GLY A 392 -9.24 -36.63 -38.02
C GLY A 392 -9.08 -38.17 -37.93
N CYS A 393 -10.10 -38.98 -38.29
CA CYS A 393 -9.90 -40.42 -38.49
C CYS A 393 -10.04 -40.77 -39.96
N PRO A 394 -9.02 -41.22 -40.69
CA PRO A 394 -9.19 -41.91 -41.96
C PRO A 394 -9.46 -43.38 -41.70
N ASP A 395 -10.67 -43.84 -42.10
CA ASP A 395 -11.02 -45.23 -42.16
C ASP A 395 -10.23 -45.96 -43.27
N ALA A 396 -9.55 -47.01 -42.85
CA ALA A 396 -9.10 -48.04 -43.74
C ALA A 396 -10.11 -49.18 -43.67
N ALA A 397 -10.79 -49.49 -44.75
CA ALA A 397 -11.57 -50.71 -44.83
C ALA A 397 -11.59 -51.24 -46.24
N GLU A 398 -11.28 -52.49 -46.32
CA GLU A 398 -11.52 -53.39 -47.44
C GLU A 398 -12.84 -54.13 -47.23
N GLY A 399 -13.45 -54.57 -48.38
CA GLY A 399 -14.32 -55.70 -48.44
C GLY A 399 -15.67 -55.52 -49.12
N ARG A 400 -15.76 -55.77 -50.44
CA ARG A 400 -16.96 -56.13 -51.20
C ARG A 400 -17.53 -57.52 -50.80
N PRO A 401 -18.82 -57.97 -51.17
CA PRO A 401 -19.41 -57.89 -52.53
C PRO A 401 -20.94 -57.73 -52.58
N GLN A 402 -21.37 -57.39 -53.81
CA GLN A 402 -22.57 -57.52 -54.60
C GLN A 402 -23.81 -58.22 -54.07
N ALA A 403 -25.01 -57.70 -54.36
CA ALA A 403 -26.06 -58.28 -55.24
C ALA A 403 -27.34 -57.39 -55.32
N ASP A 404 -27.73 -57.08 -56.55
CA ASP A 404 -29.01 -57.02 -57.18
C ASP A 404 -30.30 -56.41 -56.60
N GLY A 405 -30.94 -55.60 -57.43
CA GLY A 405 -32.39 -55.66 -57.60
C GLY A 405 -33.15 -54.36 -57.73
N SER A 406 -33.22 -53.72 -58.94
CA SER A 406 -34.45 -53.22 -59.60
C SER A 406 -35.48 -52.50 -58.70
N THR A 407 -36.02 -51.33 -59.01
CA THR A 407 -36.82 -50.88 -60.18
C THR A 407 -37.40 -49.50 -59.88
N THR A 408 -37.44 -48.67 -60.91
CA THR A 408 -38.49 -47.70 -61.34
C THR A 408 -39.01 -46.62 -60.33
N GLY A 409 -38.89 -45.38 -60.68
CA GLY A 409 -39.81 -44.61 -61.40
C GLY A 409 -39.74 -43.07 -61.13
N THR A 410 -39.58 -42.36 -62.20
CA THR A 410 -40.27 -41.15 -62.65
C THR A 410 -40.54 -40.04 -61.61
N GLY A 411 -40.15 -38.84 -61.76
CA GLY A 411 -40.49 -37.87 -62.70
C GLY A 411 -40.21 -36.49 -62.30
N THR A 412 -39.78 -35.71 -63.27
CA THR A 412 -40.03 -34.30 -63.55
C THR A 412 -39.47 -33.18 -62.68
N ALA A 413 -38.57 -32.49 -63.37
CA ALA A 413 -38.30 -31.05 -63.21
C ALA A 413 -39.49 -30.30 -63.83
N PRO A 414 -39.59 -28.97 -63.91
CA PRO A 414 -38.54 -27.92 -64.04
C PRO A 414 -38.89 -26.54 -63.39
N GLY A 415 -38.04 -25.61 -63.65
CA GLY A 415 -38.37 -24.16 -63.89
C GLY A 415 -37.76 -23.21 -62.92
N GLU A 416 -36.88 -22.53 -63.46
CA GLU A 416 -36.72 -21.13 -63.93
C GLU A 416 -36.53 -20.10 -62.82
N ALA A 417 -35.47 -19.48 -62.86
CA ALA A 417 -34.95 -18.31 -63.60
C ALA A 417 -35.28 -16.99 -62.88
N THR A 418 -34.28 -16.23 -62.71
CA THR A 418 -34.00 -14.87 -63.20
C THR A 418 -33.20 -14.11 -62.15
N SER A 419 -32.04 -13.77 -62.50
CA SER A 419 -31.46 -12.52 -63.05
C SER A 419 -31.37 -11.34 -62.10
N GLY A 420 -30.21 -10.81 -62.02
CA GLY A 420 -29.95 -9.44 -62.35
C GLY A 420 -28.82 -8.81 -61.52
N THR A 421 -27.73 -8.58 -62.23
CA THR A 421 -27.02 -7.33 -62.45
C THR A 421 -26.54 -6.60 -61.19
N GLY A 422 -25.37 -6.15 -61.03
CA GLY A 422 -24.30 -5.81 -61.95
C GLY A 422 -23.35 -4.83 -61.32
N VAL A 423 -22.21 -4.72 -61.93
CA VAL A 423 -21.30 -3.56 -62.09
C VAL A 423 -20.36 -3.22 -60.90
N ALA A 424 -19.10 -3.43 -60.96
CA ALA A 424 -17.96 -3.01 -61.82
C ALA A 424 -17.12 -1.93 -61.13
N GLY A 425 -15.84 -2.05 -61.31
CA GLY A 425 -14.81 -1.03 -61.25
C GLY A 425 -13.60 -1.46 -60.41
N ALA A 426 -12.59 -2.08 -60.97
CA ALA A 426 -11.46 -1.59 -61.77
C ALA A 426 -10.64 -0.56 -60.97
N SER A 427 -9.41 -0.63 -60.86
CA SER A 427 -8.17 -0.82 -61.62
C SER A 427 -7.07 -0.34 -60.72
N ASP A 428 -5.86 -0.56 -60.81
CA ASP A 428 -4.75 -0.88 -61.64
C ASP A 428 -3.49 -0.91 -60.82
N ALA A 429 -2.70 -1.85 -61.05
CA ALA A 429 -1.38 -1.85 -61.78
C ALA A 429 -0.18 -1.37 -60.97
N ALA A 430 0.80 -2.06 -60.93
CA ALA A 430 1.95 -2.42 -61.78
C ALA A 430 3.19 -2.28 -60.89
N ASP A 431 4.09 -3.07 -60.92
CA ASP A 431 5.27 -3.49 -61.73
C ASP A 431 6.48 -3.51 -60.81
N GLY A 432 7.38 -4.39 -60.78
CA GLY A 432 8.21 -5.01 -61.77
C GLY A 432 9.41 -5.62 -61.16
N THR A 433 9.80 -6.74 -61.73
CA THR A 433 11.15 -7.18 -62.09
C THR A 433 12.23 -7.30 -60.99
N GLY A 434 13.01 -8.33 -60.91
CA GLY A 434 13.41 -9.39 -61.78
C GLY A 434 14.62 -10.15 -61.23
N ARG A 435 14.68 -11.42 -61.65
CA ARG A 435 15.89 -12.15 -62.13
C ARG A 435 17.17 -12.19 -61.28
N THR A 436 17.84 -13.26 -61.07
CA THR A 436 18.33 -14.45 -61.75
C THR A 436 19.24 -15.15 -60.75
N GLY A 437 19.46 -16.36 -60.60
CA GLY A 437 19.76 -17.44 -61.47
C GLY A 437 21.00 -18.20 -60.99
N GLY A 438 21.03 -19.52 -61.11
CA GLY A 438 22.26 -20.28 -61.21
C GLY A 438 22.49 -21.40 -60.19
N THR A 439 21.94 -22.57 -60.40
CA THR A 439 22.61 -23.83 -60.87
C THR A 439 24.00 -24.19 -60.30
N GLY A 440 24.09 -25.40 -59.78
CA GLY A 440 25.36 -26.13 -59.69
C GLY A 440 25.28 -27.41 -58.87
N ALA A 441 25.32 -28.54 -59.56
CA ALA A 441 25.14 -29.90 -59.08
C ALA A 441 26.47 -30.56 -58.65
N ALA A 442 26.32 -31.76 -58.08
CA ALA A 442 27.27 -32.90 -58.02
C ALA A 442 28.15 -32.99 -56.75
N GLY A 443 28.03 -34.02 -55.94
CA GLY A 443 28.40 -35.35 -56.18
C GLY A 443 29.49 -35.84 -55.21
N GLY A 444 29.34 -36.99 -54.59
CA GLY A 444 30.49 -37.74 -54.08
C GLY A 444 30.46 -38.27 -52.63
N THR A 445 29.94 -39.43 -52.46
CA THR A 445 30.47 -40.61 -51.74
C THR A 445 31.30 -40.50 -50.44
N GLY A 446 30.75 -41.10 -49.38
CA GLY A 446 31.38 -42.15 -48.62
C GLY A 446 32.38 -41.93 -47.53
N ARG A 447 32.01 -42.19 -46.32
CA ARG A 447 32.61 -43.22 -45.44
C ARG A 447 32.32 -43.01 -43.97
N SER A 448 31.86 -44.06 -43.37
CA SER A 448 31.73 -44.44 -41.97
C SER A 448 32.88 -43.99 -41.06
N GLY A 449 32.52 -43.43 -39.87
CA GLY A 449 33.38 -43.23 -38.72
C GLY A 449 32.56 -43.04 -37.47
N VAL A 450 32.47 -44.08 -36.66
CA VAL A 450 31.85 -44.13 -35.33
C VAL A 450 32.62 -43.26 -34.32
N SER A 451 32.01 -42.31 -33.71
CA SER A 451 32.45 -41.85 -32.39
C SER A 451 31.25 -41.21 -31.69
N GLY A 452 30.80 -41.87 -30.58
CA GLY A 452 29.69 -41.43 -29.78
C GLY A 452 30.08 -40.27 -28.86
N ALA A 453 29.31 -39.18 -28.93
CA ALA A 453 29.14 -38.22 -27.86
C ALA A 453 27.65 -38.05 -27.63
N PRO A 454 27.18 -37.96 -26.37
CA PRO A 454 25.74 -37.90 -26.11
C PRO A 454 25.20 -36.55 -26.57
N ARG A 455 24.37 -36.58 -27.59
CA ARG A 455 23.53 -35.45 -27.99
C ARG A 455 22.61 -35.09 -26.87
N GLU A 456 22.70 -33.86 -26.38
CA GLU A 456 21.72 -33.19 -25.52
C GLU A 456 20.32 -33.26 -26.13
N THR A 457 19.52 -34.20 -25.68
CA THR A 457 18.05 -34.26 -25.94
C THR A 457 17.28 -33.26 -25.09
N GLY A 458 17.83 -32.05 -24.91
CA GLY A 458 17.21 -31.00 -24.07
C GLY A 458 16.21 -30.08 -24.76
N VAL A 459 16.12 -30.09 -26.12
CA VAL A 459 15.35 -29.05 -26.82
C VAL A 459 13.93 -29.46 -27.20
N ALA A 460 13.63 -30.72 -27.33
CA ALA A 460 12.27 -31.19 -27.70
C ALA A 460 11.27 -31.20 -26.51
N GLY A 461 11.75 -31.38 -25.27
CA GLY A 461 10.89 -31.28 -24.05
C GLY A 461 10.50 -29.86 -23.67
N SER A 462 11.28 -28.86 -24.12
CA SER A 462 11.05 -27.43 -23.82
C SER A 462 9.87 -26.83 -24.62
N ALA A 463 9.57 -27.35 -25.81
CA ALA A 463 8.52 -26.79 -26.68
C ALA A 463 7.10 -27.08 -26.18
N ALA A 464 6.88 -28.12 -25.34
CA ALA A 464 5.58 -28.44 -24.73
C ALA A 464 5.36 -27.71 -23.38
N ALA A 465 6.37 -27.12 -22.79
CA ALA A 465 6.37 -26.61 -21.41
C ALA A 465 5.85 -25.16 -21.25
N GLY A 466 5.62 -24.41 -22.31
CA GLY A 466 5.23 -22.99 -22.21
C GLY A 466 4.14 -22.62 -23.22
N ARG A 467 2.96 -23.28 -23.16
CA ARG A 467 1.84 -22.94 -24.05
C ARG A 467 1.16 -21.62 -23.70
N GLY A 468 1.29 -21.09 -22.46
CA GLY A 468 0.73 -19.83 -22.02
C GLY A 468 1.66 -18.63 -22.33
N GLY A 469 1.09 -17.41 -22.32
CA GLY A 469 1.83 -16.18 -22.63
C GLY A 469 3.02 -15.94 -21.69
N TRP A 470 2.84 -16.14 -20.39
CA TRP A 470 3.86 -15.93 -19.37
C TRP A 470 4.98 -16.98 -19.40
N GLY A 471 4.64 -18.25 -19.69
CA GLY A 471 5.65 -19.29 -19.89
C GLY A 471 6.58 -18.98 -21.07
N ARG A 472 6.03 -18.42 -22.17
CA ARG A 472 6.83 -17.96 -23.33
C ARG A 472 7.73 -16.78 -22.98
N ILE A 473 7.23 -15.81 -22.21
CA ILE A 473 8.02 -14.68 -21.73
C ILE A 473 9.17 -15.19 -20.85
N ALA A 474 8.90 -16.04 -19.87
CA ALA A 474 9.93 -16.62 -19.01
C ALA A 474 11.01 -17.37 -19.81
N LEU A 475 10.62 -18.18 -20.80
CA LEU A 475 11.56 -18.88 -21.67
C LEU A 475 12.41 -17.91 -22.52
N ALA A 476 11.79 -16.83 -23.05
CA ALA A 476 12.50 -15.82 -23.82
C ALA A 476 13.54 -15.08 -22.96
N VAL A 477 13.16 -14.69 -21.74
CA VAL A 477 14.06 -14.07 -20.75
C VAL A 477 15.20 -15.00 -20.38
N MET A 478 14.92 -16.28 -20.09
CA MET A 478 15.91 -17.26 -19.67
C MET A 478 16.87 -17.68 -20.82
N ARG A 479 16.53 -17.42 -22.08
CA ARG A 479 17.47 -17.61 -23.22
C ARG A 479 18.60 -16.58 -23.23
N ARG A 480 18.33 -15.35 -22.81
CA ARG A 480 19.30 -14.25 -22.75
C ARG A 480 19.20 -13.50 -21.40
N PRO A 481 19.54 -14.17 -20.29
CA PRO A 481 19.25 -13.64 -18.95
C PRO A 481 19.98 -12.35 -18.60
N LEU A 482 21.20 -12.15 -19.11
CA LEU A 482 21.94 -10.90 -18.90
C LEU A 482 21.38 -9.76 -19.76
N ALA A 483 21.04 -10.04 -21.02
CA ALA A 483 20.50 -9.02 -21.93
C ALA A 483 19.12 -8.49 -21.48
N THR A 484 18.35 -9.27 -20.72
CA THR A 484 17.05 -8.85 -20.19
C THR A 484 17.14 -8.43 -18.72
N GLY A 485 17.89 -9.13 -17.89
CA GLY A 485 17.98 -8.87 -16.45
C GLY A 485 18.78 -7.61 -16.11
N VAL A 486 19.90 -7.35 -16.81
CA VAL A 486 20.74 -6.17 -16.53
C VAL A 486 20.02 -4.86 -16.85
N PRO A 487 19.39 -4.65 -18.02
CA PRO A 487 18.65 -3.42 -18.26
C PRO A 487 17.51 -3.18 -17.28
N VAL A 488 16.80 -4.25 -16.89
CA VAL A 488 15.72 -4.16 -15.88
C VAL A 488 16.28 -3.77 -14.51
N ALA A 489 17.38 -4.39 -14.08
CA ALA A 489 18.04 -4.03 -12.84
C ALA A 489 18.56 -2.58 -12.87
N CYS A 490 19.17 -2.16 -13.99
CA CYS A 490 19.61 -0.77 -14.18
C CYS A 490 18.44 0.22 -14.15
N LEU A 491 17.30 -0.13 -14.75
CA LEU A 491 16.09 0.70 -14.68
C LEU A 491 15.59 0.87 -13.23
N LEU A 492 15.54 -0.22 -12.45
CA LEU A 492 15.13 -0.15 -11.05
C LEU A 492 16.12 0.66 -10.21
N VAL A 493 17.43 0.51 -10.46
CA VAL A 493 18.47 1.32 -9.81
C VAL A 493 18.32 2.79 -10.21
N LEU A 494 18.07 3.10 -11.48
CA LEU A 494 17.84 4.48 -11.95
C LEU A 494 16.63 5.10 -11.27
N LEU A 495 15.54 4.34 -11.14
CA LEU A 495 14.35 4.80 -10.43
C LEU A 495 14.61 5.05 -8.94
N THR A 496 15.64 4.43 -8.35
CA THR A 496 16.03 4.66 -6.95
C THR A 496 16.80 5.99 -6.75
N VAL A 497 17.41 6.54 -7.78
CA VAL A 497 18.29 7.73 -7.67
C VAL A 497 17.64 8.91 -6.95
N PRO A 498 16.38 9.30 -7.23
CA PRO A 498 15.75 10.41 -6.52
C PRO A 498 15.63 10.19 -4.99
N PHE A 499 15.63 8.95 -4.53
CA PHE A 499 15.56 8.63 -3.10
C PHE A 499 16.83 9.04 -2.33
N ALA A 500 17.96 9.15 -3.00
CA ALA A 500 19.21 9.64 -2.38
C ALA A 500 19.10 11.09 -1.87
N ASP A 501 18.25 11.91 -2.52
CA ASP A 501 18.00 13.31 -2.17
C ASP A 501 16.72 13.50 -1.33
N VAL A 502 16.23 12.45 -0.67
CA VAL A 502 15.02 12.53 0.15
C VAL A 502 15.21 13.50 1.31
N ARG A 503 14.24 14.40 1.48
CA ARG A 503 14.17 15.36 2.59
C ARG A 503 12.92 15.05 3.40
N PHE A 504 13.11 14.79 4.68
CA PHE A 504 12.02 14.43 5.57
C PHE A 504 11.52 15.64 6.35
N ALA A 505 10.21 15.82 6.34
CA ALA A 505 9.46 16.77 7.16
C ALA A 505 8.28 16.09 7.84
N MET A 506 7.46 16.84 8.53
CA MET A 506 6.21 16.40 9.12
C MET A 506 5.05 17.09 8.40
N SER A 507 3.95 16.39 8.20
CA SER A 507 2.74 16.95 7.62
C SER A 507 2.16 18.07 8.49
N ASP A 508 1.79 19.16 7.84
CA ASP A 508 1.11 20.34 8.44
C ASP A 508 -0.25 20.56 7.73
N ASP A 509 -0.72 21.81 7.69
CA ASP A 509 -1.94 22.18 6.95
C ASP A 509 -1.89 21.84 5.46
N ARG A 510 -0.70 21.67 4.87
CA ARG A 510 -0.47 21.32 3.45
C ARG A 510 -0.79 19.84 3.13
N VAL A 511 -1.13 19.04 4.15
CA VAL A 511 -1.69 17.69 3.92
C VAL A 511 -3.09 17.75 3.29
N LEU A 512 -3.80 18.86 3.49
CA LEU A 512 -5.12 19.14 2.94
C LEU A 512 -5.03 19.69 1.51
N PRO A 513 -6.10 19.61 0.73
CA PRO A 513 -6.20 20.32 -0.55
C PRO A 513 -5.96 21.83 -0.39
N ALA A 514 -5.37 22.46 -1.41
CA ALA A 514 -5.13 23.91 -1.41
C ALA A 514 -6.41 24.75 -1.24
N SER A 515 -7.57 24.19 -1.62
CA SER A 515 -8.89 24.82 -1.47
C SER A 515 -9.45 24.74 -0.03
N SER A 516 -8.78 24.08 0.88
CA SER A 516 -9.25 23.91 2.27
C SER A 516 -9.14 25.22 3.05
N ALA A 517 -10.06 25.44 4.00
CA ALA A 517 -10.04 26.65 4.86
C ALA A 517 -8.77 26.68 5.71
N ALA A 518 -8.41 25.57 6.34
CA ALA A 518 -7.21 25.47 7.17
C ALA A 518 -5.92 25.64 6.34
N GLY A 519 -5.85 25.09 5.13
CA GLY A 519 -4.74 25.26 4.20
C GLY A 519 -4.57 26.72 3.78
N GLY A 520 -5.69 27.43 3.50
CA GLY A 520 -5.69 28.86 3.17
C GLY A 520 -5.18 29.74 4.32
N VAL A 521 -5.53 29.41 5.56
CA VAL A 521 -4.99 30.10 6.76
C VAL A 521 -3.50 29.82 6.91
N GLY A 522 -3.06 28.60 6.72
CA GLY A 522 -1.64 28.24 6.78
C GLY A 522 -0.80 28.94 5.72
N ALA A 523 -1.30 29.06 4.48
CA ALA A 523 -0.64 29.82 3.42
C ALA A 523 -0.51 31.29 3.78
N ALA A 524 -1.59 31.93 4.25
CA ALA A 524 -1.56 33.31 4.70
C ALA A 524 -0.59 33.53 5.86
N LEU A 525 -0.51 32.61 6.81
CA LEU A 525 0.46 32.71 7.92
C LEU A 525 1.91 32.73 7.41
N ARG A 526 2.24 32.00 6.39
CA ARG A 526 3.59 31.95 5.79
C ARG A 526 3.90 33.21 4.96
N GLU A 527 2.93 33.73 4.24
CA GLU A 527 3.13 34.82 3.29
C GLU A 527 2.94 36.19 3.92
N ASP A 528 1.84 36.40 4.68
CA ASP A 528 1.41 37.72 5.15
C ASP A 528 1.87 38.05 6.56
N PHE A 529 2.30 37.04 7.36
CA PHE A 529 2.65 37.23 8.79
C PHE A 529 4.06 36.72 9.11
N PRO A 530 5.11 37.29 8.49
CA PRO A 530 6.48 36.92 8.81
C PRO A 530 6.82 37.33 10.23
N GLY A 531 7.33 36.37 11.03
CA GLY A 531 7.64 36.60 12.45
C GLY A 531 6.45 36.45 13.39
N SER A 532 5.33 35.89 12.91
CA SER A 532 4.23 35.47 13.79
C SER A 532 4.73 34.52 14.88
N PRO A 533 4.27 34.68 16.14
CA PRO A 533 4.62 33.74 17.22
C PRO A 533 4.08 32.31 17.01
N VAL A 534 3.18 32.13 16.06
CA VAL A 534 2.55 30.81 15.76
C VAL A 534 3.57 29.76 15.29
N GLY A 535 4.62 30.19 14.54
CA GLY A 535 5.66 29.32 14.00
C GLY A 535 6.98 29.30 14.78
N ALA A 536 7.09 30.05 15.89
CA ALA A 536 8.34 30.18 16.61
C ALA A 536 8.73 28.89 17.36
N THR A 537 10.02 28.55 17.32
CA THR A 537 10.60 27.55 18.21
C THR A 537 10.76 28.19 19.61
N THR A 538 10.49 27.43 20.66
CA THR A 538 10.52 27.90 22.03
C THR A 538 11.50 27.08 22.87
N ILE A 539 12.17 27.71 23.82
CA ILE A 539 13.06 27.02 24.76
C ILE A 539 12.56 27.33 26.17
N ALA A 540 12.04 26.34 26.86
CA ALA A 540 11.58 26.46 28.25
C ALA A 540 12.75 26.17 29.21
N LEU A 541 12.96 27.05 30.17
CA LEU A 541 13.94 26.99 31.26
C LEU A 541 13.21 27.04 32.61
N PRO A 542 12.55 25.97 33.04
CA PRO A 542 11.67 25.99 34.21
C PRO A 542 12.37 26.20 35.53
N GLY A 543 13.70 26.06 35.58
CA GLY A 543 14.52 26.26 36.78
C GLY A 543 15.30 27.57 36.83
N LEU A 544 15.18 28.46 35.82
CA LEU A 544 15.97 29.68 35.75
C LEU A 544 15.15 30.90 36.18
N ASP A 545 15.27 31.33 37.43
CA ASP A 545 14.58 32.53 37.95
C ASP A 545 15.32 33.82 37.58
N THR A 546 14.82 34.52 36.56
CA THR A 546 15.43 35.77 36.05
C THR A 546 15.14 36.99 36.89
N ARG A 547 14.38 36.86 37.98
CA ARG A 547 14.27 37.93 39.01
C ARG A 547 15.58 38.12 39.79
N VAL A 548 16.43 37.10 39.83
CA VAL A 548 17.78 37.14 40.38
C VAL A 548 18.75 37.68 39.33
N PRO A 549 19.45 38.81 39.57
CA PRO A 549 20.32 39.45 38.55
C PRO A 549 21.39 38.52 37.96
N ALA A 550 22.01 37.66 38.78
CA ALA A 550 23.01 36.70 38.34
C ALA A 550 22.41 35.69 37.34
N ARG A 551 21.18 35.22 37.57
CA ARG A 551 20.44 34.32 36.68
C ARG A 551 19.96 35.00 35.39
N ALA A 552 19.61 36.31 35.47
CA ALA A 552 19.30 37.09 34.28
C ALA A 552 20.54 37.24 33.38
N ALA A 553 21.75 37.47 33.96
CA ALA A 553 23.00 37.50 33.21
C ALA A 553 23.37 36.13 32.58
N GLU A 554 23.02 35.03 33.21
CA GLU A 554 23.14 33.66 32.61
C GLU A 554 22.20 33.51 31.39
N LEU A 555 20.96 33.99 31.50
CA LEU A 555 20.01 33.99 30.38
C LEU A 555 20.54 34.82 29.21
N ASP A 556 21.10 36.03 29.47
CA ASP A 556 21.69 36.86 28.43
C ASP A 556 22.80 36.15 27.67
N ARG A 557 23.73 35.54 28.40
CA ARG A 557 24.82 34.76 27.78
C ARG A 557 24.32 33.63 26.96
N TYR A 558 23.29 32.91 27.43
CA TYR A 558 22.66 31.82 26.69
C TYR A 558 21.94 32.34 25.45
N ALA A 559 21.14 33.39 25.57
CA ALA A 559 20.41 33.99 24.47
C ALA A 559 21.35 34.51 23.35
N ARG A 560 22.49 35.09 23.70
CA ARG A 560 23.55 35.49 22.74
C ARG A 560 24.07 34.28 21.98
N ARG A 561 24.38 33.16 22.67
CA ARG A 561 24.89 31.93 22.02
C ARG A 561 23.84 31.31 21.11
N VAL A 562 22.58 31.21 21.55
CA VAL A 562 21.49 30.70 20.74
C VAL A 562 21.27 31.58 19.51
N SER A 563 21.31 32.93 19.66
CA SER A 563 21.13 33.86 18.53
C SER A 563 22.29 33.87 17.53
N ALA A 564 23.44 33.27 17.89
CA ALA A 564 24.60 33.11 17.00
C ALA A 564 24.57 31.78 16.22
N VAL A 565 23.62 30.89 16.50
CA VAL A 565 23.42 29.66 15.73
C VAL A 565 23.00 30.01 14.31
N ASP A 566 23.59 29.37 13.33
CA ASP A 566 23.28 29.65 11.91
C ASP A 566 21.80 29.43 11.60
N GLY A 567 21.20 30.35 10.87
CA GLY A 567 19.78 30.37 10.55
C GLY A 567 18.84 30.80 11.68
N VAL A 568 19.32 31.16 12.88
CA VAL A 568 18.55 31.88 13.89
C VAL A 568 18.56 33.38 13.57
N THR A 569 17.37 33.93 13.35
CA THR A 569 17.21 35.34 12.98
C THR A 569 17.04 36.24 14.18
N ARG A 570 16.34 35.77 15.23
CA ARG A 570 16.00 36.54 16.44
C ARG A 570 15.70 35.61 17.61
N VAL A 571 16.10 36.01 18.79
CA VAL A 571 15.78 35.37 20.06
C VAL A 571 15.19 36.44 21.01
N ASP A 572 13.92 36.26 21.39
CA ASP A 572 13.21 37.11 22.34
C ASP A 572 13.15 36.44 23.71
N THR A 573 13.47 37.22 24.78
CA THR A 573 13.53 36.72 26.16
C THR A 573 12.99 37.74 27.14
N ALA A 574 12.94 37.38 28.41
CA ALA A 574 12.63 38.34 29.51
C ALA A 574 13.64 39.49 29.62
N THR A 575 14.89 39.32 29.20
CA THR A 575 15.98 40.28 29.30
C THR A 575 16.20 41.09 28.03
N GLY A 576 15.48 40.79 26.97
CA GLY A 576 15.54 41.55 25.72
C GLY A 576 15.51 40.68 24.47
N THR A 577 15.81 41.33 23.34
CA THR A 577 15.85 40.70 22.01
C THR A 577 17.29 40.65 21.52
N TYR A 578 17.70 39.45 21.04
CA TYR A 578 19.05 39.16 20.56
C TYR A 578 19.03 38.73 19.10
N ALA A 579 20.04 39.17 18.36
CA ALA A 579 20.29 38.71 17.00
C ALA A 579 21.79 38.62 16.74
N ARG A 580 22.25 37.60 16.03
CA ARG A 580 23.67 37.41 15.66
C ARG A 580 24.64 37.56 16.84
N GLY A 581 24.31 37.03 18.00
CA GLY A 581 25.13 37.07 19.21
C GLY A 581 25.12 38.42 19.97
N ARG A 582 24.31 39.40 19.56
CA ARG A 582 24.26 40.74 20.15
C ARG A 582 22.86 41.06 20.68
N LEU A 583 22.80 41.87 21.75
CA LEU A 583 21.56 42.48 22.22
C LEU A 583 21.16 43.60 21.25
N VAL A 584 19.96 43.48 20.68
CA VAL A 584 19.38 44.47 19.74
C VAL A 584 18.48 45.46 20.47
N THR A 585 17.63 44.91 21.36
CA THR A 585 16.69 45.74 22.14
C THR A 585 16.64 45.22 23.57
N GLY A 586 16.73 46.13 24.55
CA GLY A 586 16.60 45.79 25.96
C GLY A 586 15.18 45.31 26.33
N PRO A 587 14.96 44.97 27.60
CA PRO A 587 13.66 44.50 28.07
C PRO A 587 12.61 45.61 27.90
N SER A 588 11.40 45.18 27.50
CA SER A 588 10.24 46.04 27.29
C SER A 588 9.05 45.52 28.09
N PRO A 589 7.94 46.28 28.26
CA PRO A 589 6.74 45.75 28.93
C PRO A 589 6.23 44.43 28.34
N SER A 590 6.42 44.18 27.03
CA SER A 590 6.07 42.94 26.38
C SER A 590 6.99 41.78 26.77
N SER A 591 8.16 42.00 27.31
CA SER A 591 9.07 40.97 27.81
C SER A 591 8.55 40.24 29.05
N ALA A 592 7.58 40.85 29.78
CA ALA A 592 6.91 40.19 30.90
C ALA A 592 6.21 38.89 30.56
N ARG A 593 5.85 38.67 29.29
CA ARG A 593 5.25 37.41 28.79
C ARG A 593 6.18 36.21 28.98
N PHE A 594 7.46 36.40 29.06
CA PHE A 594 8.47 35.35 29.24
C PHE A 594 8.64 34.91 30.70
N LEU A 595 7.95 35.57 31.63
CA LEU A 595 7.95 35.27 33.05
C LEU A 595 6.74 34.40 33.44
N PRO A 596 6.83 33.60 34.53
CA PRO A 596 5.71 32.78 34.99
C PRO A 596 4.50 33.65 35.38
N ARG A 597 3.31 33.19 35.04
CA ARG A 597 2.03 33.89 35.38
C ARG A 597 1.61 33.75 36.83
N ARG A 598 2.05 32.71 37.53
CA ARG A 598 1.70 32.40 38.92
C ARG A 598 2.94 32.61 39.80
N SER A 599 2.71 33.01 41.05
CA SER A 599 3.71 33.00 42.11
C SER A 599 4.10 31.55 42.42
N GLY A 600 5.08 31.02 41.73
CA GLY A 600 5.59 29.67 41.80
C GLY A 600 7.10 29.63 41.65
N PRO A 601 7.71 28.43 41.61
CA PRO A 601 9.14 28.30 41.36
C PRO A 601 9.50 29.02 40.09
N GLY A 602 10.59 29.85 40.17
CA GLY A 602 11.08 30.69 39.08
C GLY A 602 11.30 29.92 37.78
N GLY A 603 11.23 30.60 36.68
CA GLY A 603 11.46 30.05 35.36
C GLY A 603 11.36 31.14 34.29
N THR A 604 11.82 30.83 33.11
CA THR A 604 11.66 31.68 31.92
C THR A 604 11.57 30.84 30.67
N TYR A 605 11.19 31.42 29.56
CA TYR A 605 11.32 30.82 28.26
C TYR A 605 11.85 31.82 27.23
N LEU A 606 12.37 31.30 26.14
CA LEU A 606 12.83 32.07 25.00
C LEU A 606 11.96 31.75 23.80
N SER A 607 11.70 32.72 22.93
CA SER A 607 11.09 32.54 21.61
C SER A 607 12.18 32.72 20.56
N VAL A 608 12.42 31.72 19.74
CA VAL A 608 13.47 31.67 18.72
C VAL A 608 12.80 31.69 17.33
N ALA A 609 13.04 32.78 16.60
CA ALA A 609 12.65 32.90 15.21
C ALA A 609 13.78 32.38 14.33
N MET A 610 13.48 31.48 13.40
CA MET A 610 14.44 30.89 12.48
C MET A 610 14.16 31.32 11.04
N ALA A 611 15.16 31.29 10.19
CA ALA A 611 15.02 31.54 8.76
C ALA A 611 14.38 30.33 8.06
N GLY A 612 13.59 30.61 7.04
CA GLY A 612 12.89 29.57 6.24
C GLY A 612 11.52 29.20 6.80
N GLU A 613 10.91 28.23 6.19
CA GLU A 613 9.57 27.78 6.58
C GLU A 613 9.63 26.88 7.83
N PRO A 614 8.74 27.10 8.81
CA PRO A 614 8.59 26.18 9.95
C PRO A 614 8.22 24.76 9.47
N GLY A 615 8.84 23.76 10.07
CA GLY A 615 8.61 22.36 9.73
C GLY A 615 9.41 21.83 8.52
N GLY A 616 10.21 22.68 7.89
CA GLY A 616 11.11 22.27 6.82
C GLY A 616 12.31 21.44 7.34
N PRO A 617 13.01 20.71 6.45
CA PRO A 617 14.13 19.85 6.82
C PRO A 617 15.24 20.60 7.57
N ALA A 618 15.55 21.83 7.15
CA ALA A 618 16.57 22.69 7.78
C ALA A 618 16.18 23.16 9.19
N GLY A 619 14.88 23.28 9.49
CA GLY A 619 14.39 23.65 10.82
C GLY A 619 14.75 22.60 11.87
N ALA A 620 14.53 21.33 11.57
CA ALA A 620 14.85 20.21 12.45
C ALA A 620 16.36 20.13 12.74
N ASP A 621 17.22 20.35 11.74
CA ASP A 621 18.68 20.33 11.90
C ASP A 621 19.16 21.49 12.77
N ARG A 622 18.57 22.69 12.62
CA ARG A 622 18.84 23.86 13.49
C ARG A 622 18.42 23.61 14.93
N VAL A 623 17.29 22.91 15.16
CA VAL A 623 16.90 22.51 16.52
C VAL A 623 17.97 21.64 17.15
N GLY A 624 18.60 20.73 16.40
CA GLY A 624 19.75 19.94 16.86
C GLY A 624 20.91 20.84 17.30
N ALA A 625 21.25 21.85 16.49
CA ALA A 625 22.29 22.83 16.84
C ALA A 625 21.93 23.68 18.06
N ILE A 626 20.67 24.10 18.21
CA ILE A 626 20.18 24.82 19.39
C ILE A 626 20.28 23.96 20.66
N ARG A 627 19.90 22.69 20.60
CA ARG A 627 20.02 21.72 21.71
C ARG A 627 21.47 21.48 22.15
N ALA A 628 22.42 21.59 21.24
CA ALA A 628 23.85 21.48 21.53
C ALA A 628 24.43 22.69 22.28
N VAL A 629 23.73 23.85 22.32
CA VAL A 629 24.20 25.04 23.06
C VAL A 629 24.05 24.77 24.56
N PRO A 630 25.14 24.84 25.36
CA PRO A 630 25.07 24.62 26.80
C PRO A 630 24.12 25.61 27.49
N ALA A 631 23.06 25.10 28.11
CA ALA A 631 22.03 25.88 28.78
C ALA A 631 22.35 26.06 30.28
N PRO A 632 21.97 27.22 30.89
CA PRO A 632 22.23 27.52 32.31
C PRO A 632 21.34 26.73 33.28
N ALA A 633 20.33 26.05 32.79
CA ALA A 633 19.41 25.19 33.53
C ALA A 633 18.85 24.11 32.58
N PRO A 634 18.20 23.07 33.08
CA PRO A 634 17.53 22.06 32.20
C PRO A 634 16.63 22.76 31.18
N ALA A 635 17.03 22.71 29.91
CA ALA A 635 16.31 23.31 28.79
C ALA A 635 15.43 22.25 28.09
N ARG A 636 14.28 22.69 27.62
CA ARG A 636 13.41 21.86 26.77
C ARG A 636 13.01 22.69 25.55
N VAL A 637 13.32 22.15 24.38
CA VAL A 637 13.04 22.82 23.10
C VAL A 637 11.70 22.33 22.56
N GLY A 638 10.78 23.27 22.33
CA GLY A 638 9.44 23.03 21.78
C GLY A 638 9.22 23.82 20.49
N GLY A 639 8.03 23.66 19.92
CA GLY A 639 7.63 24.24 18.64
C GLY A 639 7.65 23.21 17.51
N PHE A 640 7.20 23.63 16.32
CA PHE A 640 6.96 22.71 15.20
C PHE A 640 8.25 22.06 14.70
N ASP A 641 9.34 22.82 14.55
CA ASP A 641 10.64 22.27 14.12
C ASP A 641 11.22 21.26 15.13
N ALA A 642 10.99 21.50 16.44
CA ALA A 642 11.39 20.55 17.48
C ALA A 642 10.58 19.24 17.41
N ARG A 643 9.28 19.32 17.09
CA ARG A 643 8.46 18.12 16.84
C ARG A 643 8.99 17.32 15.64
N VAL A 644 9.36 18.00 14.54
CA VAL A 644 9.95 17.34 13.36
C VAL A 644 11.26 16.62 13.72
N ALA A 645 12.12 17.29 14.49
CA ALA A 645 13.39 16.71 14.97
C ALA A 645 13.14 15.47 15.84
N ASP A 646 12.19 15.52 16.77
CA ASP A 646 11.85 14.41 17.65
C ASP A 646 11.25 13.22 16.87
N VAL A 647 10.36 13.48 15.90
CA VAL A 647 9.77 12.44 15.04
C VAL A 647 10.84 11.77 14.18
N ARG A 648 11.73 12.57 13.54
CA ARG A 648 12.86 12.04 12.75
C ARG A 648 13.79 11.17 13.59
N GLY A 649 14.16 11.67 14.78
CA GLY A 649 15.02 10.94 15.71
C GLY A 649 14.38 9.61 16.13
N ALA A 650 13.14 9.64 16.61
CA ALA A 650 12.43 8.45 17.08
C ALA A 650 12.22 7.39 15.98
N ILE A 651 12.02 7.80 14.72
CA ILE A 651 11.96 6.86 13.60
C ILE A 651 13.36 6.34 13.27
N GLY A 652 14.37 7.24 13.17
CA GLY A 652 15.75 6.86 12.85
C GLY A 652 16.32 5.82 13.82
N ASP A 653 16.11 6.01 15.12
CA ASP A 653 16.59 5.10 16.18
C ASP A 653 15.96 3.70 16.10
N ARG A 654 14.72 3.59 15.63
CA ARG A 654 13.97 2.33 15.56
C ARG A 654 13.99 1.67 14.19
N LEU A 655 14.32 2.42 13.14
CA LEU A 655 14.30 1.92 11.77
C LEU A 655 15.21 0.69 11.55
N PRO A 656 16.47 0.63 12.07
CA PRO A 656 17.30 -0.56 11.90
C PRO A 656 16.67 -1.81 12.51
N LEU A 657 16.05 -1.68 13.69
CA LEU A 657 15.37 -2.79 14.36
C LEU A 657 14.15 -3.26 13.53
N ALA A 658 13.33 -2.32 13.05
CA ALA A 658 12.16 -2.65 12.22
C ALA A 658 12.57 -3.36 10.92
N LEU A 659 13.60 -2.86 10.22
CA LEU A 659 14.13 -3.48 9.00
C LEU A 659 14.68 -4.89 9.28
N THR A 660 15.40 -5.06 10.38
CA THR A 660 15.95 -6.37 10.80
C THR A 660 14.81 -7.35 11.09
N LEU A 661 13.78 -6.95 11.85
CA LEU A 661 12.64 -7.81 12.16
C LEU A 661 11.91 -8.25 10.89
N VAL A 662 11.66 -7.33 9.96
CA VAL A 662 11.02 -7.63 8.68
C VAL A 662 11.89 -8.57 7.85
N GLY A 663 13.18 -8.28 7.69
CA GLY A 663 14.10 -9.08 6.90
C GLY A 663 14.28 -10.49 7.46
N VAL A 664 14.50 -10.62 8.78
CA VAL A 664 14.66 -11.92 9.44
C VAL A 664 13.38 -12.74 9.40
N SER A 665 12.23 -12.15 9.74
CA SER A 665 10.94 -12.86 9.70
C SER A 665 10.64 -13.39 8.29
N MET A 666 10.90 -12.59 7.26
CA MET A 666 10.77 -13.00 5.87
C MET A 666 11.67 -14.17 5.52
N VAL A 667 12.99 -14.07 5.82
CA VAL A 667 13.92 -15.15 5.51
C VAL A 667 13.50 -16.44 6.22
N VAL A 668 13.09 -16.37 7.48
CA VAL A 668 12.61 -17.52 8.27
C VAL A 668 11.35 -18.14 7.64
N LEU A 669 10.36 -17.32 7.26
CA LEU A 669 9.11 -17.81 6.68
C LEU A 669 9.32 -18.42 5.29
N VAL A 670 10.07 -17.75 4.40
CA VAL A 670 10.37 -18.27 3.06
C VAL A 670 11.23 -19.53 3.15
N LEU A 671 12.18 -19.57 4.09
CA LEU A 671 12.99 -20.76 4.36
C LEU A 671 12.12 -21.92 4.90
N GLY A 672 11.17 -21.64 5.78
CA GLY A 672 10.21 -22.63 6.30
C GLY A 672 9.32 -23.21 5.19
N LEU A 673 8.94 -22.39 4.21
CA LEU A 673 8.13 -22.80 3.07
C LEU A 673 8.94 -23.59 2.04
N THR A 674 10.11 -23.09 1.63
CA THR A 674 10.91 -23.60 0.51
C THR A 674 11.99 -24.57 0.93
N ARG A 675 12.54 -24.42 2.14
CA ARG A 675 13.74 -25.09 2.66
C ARG A 675 15.01 -24.81 1.84
N ARG A 676 15.03 -23.69 1.10
CA ARG A 676 16.10 -23.29 0.17
C ARG A 676 16.59 -21.88 0.53
N PRO A 677 17.76 -21.71 1.17
CA PRO A 677 18.24 -20.42 1.65
C PRO A 677 18.54 -19.42 0.49
N VAL A 678 19.02 -19.92 -0.64
CA VAL A 678 19.30 -19.06 -1.81
C VAL A 678 18.04 -18.41 -2.35
N LEU A 679 16.89 -19.14 -2.35
CA LEU A 679 15.61 -18.58 -2.77
C LEU A 679 15.13 -17.49 -1.80
N ALA A 680 15.31 -17.69 -0.49
CA ALA A 680 14.93 -16.70 0.50
C ALA A 680 15.77 -15.40 0.37
N LEU A 681 17.09 -15.54 0.22
CA LEU A 681 17.97 -14.39 0.07
C LEU A 681 17.70 -13.64 -1.25
N LYS A 682 17.50 -14.37 -2.34
CA LYS A 682 17.15 -13.77 -3.64
C LYS A 682 15.86 -12.96 -3.54
N ALA A 683 14.82 -13.52 -2.94
CA ALA A 683 13.54 -12.85 -2.76
C ALA A 683 13.69 -11.55 -1.95
N LEU A 684 14.48 -11.57 -0.87
CA LEU A 684 14.80 -10.38 -0.08
C LEU A 684 15.46 -9.28 -0.93
N VAL A 685 16.49 -9.64 -1.71
CA VAL A 685 17.24 -8.67 -2.54
C VAL A 685 16.35 -8.06 -3.62
N LEU A 686 15.59 -8.88 -4.35
CA LEU A 686 14.73 -8.40 -5.43
C LEU A 686 13.60 -7.50 -4.92
N ASN A 687 13.00 -7.86 -3.78
CA ASN A 687 11.96 -7.06 -3.16
C ASN A 687 12.52 -5.72 -2.65
N THR A 688 13.68 -5.73 -2.00
CA THR A 688 14.35 -4.49 -1.58
C THR A 688 14.61 -3.55 -2.76
N LEU A 689 15.11 -4.08 -3.88
CA LEU A 689 15.36 -3.28 -5.08
C LEU A 689 14.07 -2.66 -5.66
N SER A 690 12.98 -3.43 -5.71
CA SER A 690 11.67 -2.94 -6.15
C SER A 690 11.13 -1.82 -5.26
N LEU A 691 11.28 -1.96 -3.94
CA LEU A 691 10.84 -0.94 -2.98
C LEU A 691 11.68 0.33 -3.05
N CYS A 692 13.00 0.22 -3.19
CA CYS A 692 13.87 1.37 -3.38
C CYS A 692 13.48 2.16 -4.65
N ALA A 693 13.15 1.47 -5.74
CA ALA A 693 12.63 2.10 -6.96
C ALA A 693 11.28 2.81 -6.70
N THR A 694 10.40 2.20 -5.91
CA THR A 694 9.13 2.82 -5.52
C THR A 694 9.36 4.08 -4.68
N PHE A 695 10.30 4.07 -3.73
CA PHE A 695 10.62 5.26 -2.93
C PHE A 695 11.22 6.38 -3.77
N GLY A 696 12.08 6.05 -4.74
CA GLY A 696 12.58 7.06 -5.67
C GLY A 696 11.46 7.70 -6.49
N ALA A 697 10.48 6.91 -6.93
CA ALA A 697 9.30 7.45 -7.61
C ALA A 697 8.44 8.33 -6.69
N LEU A 698 8.27 7.98 -5.41
CA LEU A 698 7.56 8.84 -4.44
C LEU A 698 8.26 10.17 -4.23
N VAL A 699 9.59 10.19 -4.13
CA VAL A 699 10.39 11.43 -4.05
C VAL A 699 10.21 12.25 -5.32
N PHE A 700 10.32 11.64 -6.50
CA PHE A 700 10.16 12.30 -7.78
C PHE A 700 8.77 12.95 -7.94
N VAL A 701 7.73 12.27 -7.51
CA VAL A 701 6.35 12.77 -7.61
C VAL A 701 6.05 13.79 -6.50
N PHE A 702 6.16 13.42 -5.24
CA PHE A 702 5.63 14.21 -4.12
C PHE A 702 6.59 15.26 -3.59
N GLN A 703 7.89 14.97 -3.54
CA GLN A 703 8.88 15.94 -3.07
C GLN A 703 9.27 16.93 -4.17
N GLN A 704 9.52 16.43 -5.40
CA GLN A 704 9.94 17.28 -6.53
C GLN A 704 8.76 17.86 -7.31
N GLY A 705 7.54 17.33 -7.14
CA GLY A 705 6.31 17.86 -7.74
C GLY A 705 6.07 17.47 -9.19
N HIS A 706 6.71 16.40 -9.68
CA HIS A 706 6.51 15.91 -11.04
C HIS A 706 5.21 15.09 -11.16
N LEU A 707 4.72 14.92 -12.39
CA LEU A 707 3.54 14.08 -12.71
C LEU A 707 2.24 14.48 -11.98
N LYS A 708 2.09 15.73 -11.54
CA LYS A 708 0.83 16.22 -10.95
C LYS A 708 -0.37 16.02 -11.88
N TRP A 709 -0.18 16.15 -13.19
CA TRP A 709 -1.21 15.91 -14.19
C TRP A 709 -1.78 14.47 -14.16
N LEU A 710 -1.00 13.51 -13.68
CA LEU A 710 -1.39 12.10 -13.57
C LEU A 710 -1.98 11.78 -12.18
N VAL A 711 -1.32 12.27 -11.12
CA VAL A 711 -1.63 11.94 -9.72
C VAL A 711 -2.73 12.85 -9.16
N GLY A 712 -3.01 13.98 -9.83
CA GLY A 712 -3.89 15.01 -9.34
C GLY A 712 -3.15 16.09 -8.55
N ASP A 713 -3.85 17.16 -8.23
CA ASP A 713 -3.26 18.33 -7.59
C ASP A 713 -2.94 18.08 -6.11
N PHE A 714 -1.82 18.63 -5.65
CA PHE A 714 -1.36 18.65 -4.26
C PHE A 714 -0.33 19.75 -4.05
N VAL A 715 -0.17 20.18 -2.80
CA VAL A 715 0.83 21.18 -2.44
C VAL A 715 2.21 20.53 -2.34
N THR A 716 3.16 21.02 -3.16
CA THR A 716 4.56 20.55 -3.12
C THR A 716 5.33 21.27 -2.03
N THR A 717 5.87 20.52 -1.08
CA THR A 717 6.61 21.08 0.09
C THR A 717 8.13 20.98 -0.05
N GLY A 718 8.64 20.38 -1.14
CA GLY A 718 10.06 20.07 -1.30
C GLY A 718 10.60 19.01 -0.34
N SER A 719 9.70 18.32 0.37
CA SER A 719 10.00 17.28 1.36
C SER A 719 8.92 16.22 1.37
N LEU A 720 9.22 15.03 1.91
CA LEU A 720 8.29 13.94 2.09
C LEU A 720 8.03 13.73 3.58
N ASP A 721 6.78 13.43 3.95
CA ASP A 721 6.48 13.05 5.34
C ASP A 721 7.22 11.77 5.71
N VAL A 722 7.97 11.82 6.83
CA VAL A 722 8.85 10.75 7.26
C VAL A 722 8.12 9.42 7.54
N GLN A 723 6.81 9.46 7.79
CA GLN A 723 6.01 8.26 8.06
C GLN A 723 5.57 7.55 6.78
N ILE A 724 5.46 8.27 5.64
CA ILE A 724 5.04 7.70 4.35
C ILE A 724 5.96 6.55 3.90
N PRO A 725 7.29 6.69 3.84
CA PRO A 725 8.17 5.58 3.48
C PRO A 725 8.08 4.40 4.44
N VAL A 726 7.94 4.64 5.74
CA VAL A 726 7.84 3.57 6.75
C VAL A 726 6.58 2.74 6.55
N VAL A 727 5.43 3.41 6.37
CA VAL A 727 4.14 2.73 6.11
C VAL A 727 4.17 2.00 4.78
N THR A 728 4.60 2.69 3.71
CA THR A 728 4.69 2.10 2.36
C THR A 728 5.63 0.90 2.35
N PHE A 729 6.77 0.97 3.06
CA PHE A 729 7.70 -0.15 3.21
C PHE A 729 7.00 -1.36 3.83
N CYS A 730 6.41 -1.21 5.01
CA CYS A 730 5.83 -2.36 5.71
C CYS A 730 4.67 -2.99 4.95
N VAL A 731 3.79 -2.16 4.35
CA VAL A 731 2.65 -2.66 3.56
C VAL A 731 3.11 -3.30 2.26
N ALA A 732 3.91 -2.58 1.44
CA ALA A 732 4.34 -3.07 0.13
C ALA A 732 5.25 -4.29 0.24
N PHE A 733 6.15 -4.32 1.25
CA PHE A 733 7.01 -5.46 1.50
C PHE A 733 6.20 -6.71 1.85
N GLY A 734 5.21 -6.57 2.74
CA GLY A 734 4.30 -7.66 3.10
C GLY A 734 3.55 -8.20 1.90
N LEU A 735 2.91 -7.32 1.11
CA LEU A 735 2.14 -7.68 -0.08
C LEU A 735 3.00 -8.30 -1.19
N SER A 736 4.22 -7.79 -1.42
CA SER A 736 5.12 -8.36 -2.41
C SER A 736 5.55 -9.77 -2.04
N MET A 737 5.83 -10.01 -0.75
CA MET A 737 6.23 -11.34 -0.27
C MET A 737 5.14 -12.38 -0.34
N ASP A 738 3.89 -11.97 -0.19
CA ASP A 738 2.72 -12.81 -0.36
C ASP A 738 2.77 -13.57 -1.70
N TYR A 739 2.86 -12.84 -2.76
CA TYR A 739 2.92 -13.42 -4.11
C TYR A 739 4.22 -14.19 -4.39
N GLU A 740 5.37 -13.73 -3.85
CA GLU A 740 6.64 -14.44 -4.02
C GLU A 740 6.58 -15.83 -3.36
N CYS A 741 6.01 -15.94 -2.17
CA CYS A 741 5.79 -17.23 -1.49
C CYS A 741 4.98 -18.20 -2.34
N MET A 742 3.90 -17.72 -2.98
CA MET A 742 3.05 -18.53 -3.83
C MET A 742 3.78 -19.01 -5.10
N LEU A 743 4.53 -18.10 -5.75
CA LEU A 743 5.31 -18.42 -6.95
C LEU A 743 6.42 -19.43 -6.65
N LEU A 744 7.20 -19.16 -5.58
CA LEU A 744 8.30 -20.06 -5.17
C LEU A 744 7.78 -21.45 -4.77
N SER A 745 6.63 -21.53 -4.09
CA SER A 745 6.00 -22.81 -3.75
C SER A 745 5.74 -23.67 -4.99
N ARG A 746 5.21 -23.08 -6.07
CA ARG A 746 4.95 -23.78 -7.33
C ARG A 746 6.23 -24.16 -8.06
N MET A 747 7.24 -23.29 -8.10
CA MET A 747 8.53 -23.61 -8.72
C MET A 747 9.22 -24.79 -7.99
N VAL A 748 9.15 -24.81 -6.66
CA VAL A 748 9.68 -25.91 -5.84
C VAL A 748 8.91 -27.20 -6.07
N GLU A 749 7.58 -27.15 -6.21
CA GLU A 749 6.72 -28.31 -6.53
C GLU A 749 7.11 -28.93 -7.89
N GLU A 750 7.23 -28.11 -8.94
CA GLU A 750 7.65 -28.59 -10.28
C GLU A 750 9.07 -29.18 -10.27
N HIS A 751 9.99 -28.55 -9.53
CA HIS A 751 11.36 -29.07 -9.43
C HIS A 751 11.40 -30.40 -8.66
N ARG A 752 10.61 -30.56 -7.59
CA ARG A 752 10.47 -31.85 -6.87
C ARG A 752 9.83 -32.94 -7.73
N ALA A 753 8.97 -32.54 -8.68
CA ALA A 753 8.40 -33.46 -9.68
C ALA A 753 9.41 -33.87 -10.78
N GLY A 754 10.70 -33.47 -10.68
CA GLY A 754 11.77 -33.84 -11.58
C GLY A 754 12.05 -32.86 -12.73
N ALA A 755 11.37 -31.68 -12.75
CA ALA A 755 11.64 -30.69 -13.79
C ALA A 755 13.01 -30.01 -13.57
N ASP A 756 13.76 -29.76 -14.67
CA ASP A 756 14.94 -28.93 -14.63
C ASP A 756 14.62 -27.46 -14.27
N THR A 757 15.63 -26.65 -13.95
CA THR A 757 15.43 -25.28 -13.50
C THR A 757 14.63 -24.43 -14.48
N VAL A 758 14.89 -24.56 -15.79
CA VAL A 758 14.21 -23.75 -16.81
C VAL A 758 12.74 -24.14 -16.92
N THR A 759 12.46 -25.44 -16.95
CA THR A 759 11.10 -25.98 -17.02
C THR A 759 10.31 -25.70 -15.74
N ALA A 760 10.92 -25.85 -14.56
CA ALA A 760 10.29 -25.56 -13.27
C ALA A 760 9.88 -24.09 -13.15
N VAL A 761 10.75 -23.15 -13.58
CA VAL A 761 10.46 -21.72 -13.59
C VAL A 761 9.38 -21.39 -14.62
N ALA A 762 9.49 -21.89 -15.85
CA ALA A 762 8.53 -21.61 -16.92
C ALA A 762 7.14 -22.13 -16.59
N ARG A 763 7.01 -23.38 -16.09
CA ARG A 763 5.73 -23.98 -15.69
C ARG A 763 5.18 -23.33 -14.42
N GLY A 764 6.03 -23.07 -13.43
CA GLY A 764 5.63 -22.39 -12.20
C GLY A 764 5.03 -21.02 -12.49
N LEU A 765 5.69 -20.24 -13.35
CA LEU A 765 5.20 -18.93 -13.77
C LEU A 765 3.91 -19.05 -14.61
N ASP A 766 3.86 -19.94 -15.60
CA ASP A 766 2.71 -20.09 -16.49
C ASP A 766 1.42 -20.45 -15.72
N ARG A 767 1.52 -21.32 -14.69
CA ARG A 767 0.40 -21.72 -13.86
C ARG A 767 -0.08 -20.64 -12.89
N THR A 768 0.80 -19.75 -12.45
CA THR A 768 0.52 -18.77 -11.40
C THR A 768 0.37 -17.35 -11.91
N ALA A 769 1.06 -16.97 -12.98
CA ALA A 769 1.14 -15.61 -13.44
C ALA A 769 -0.21 -14.99 -13.83
N ARG A 770 -1.11 -15.78 -14.42
CA ARG A 770 -2.45 -15.30 -14.74
C ARG A 770 -3.19 -14.83 -13.48
N LEU A 771 -3.10 -15.61 -12.39
CA LEU A 771 -3.73 -15.26 -11.12
C LEU A 771 -3.09 -14.02 -10.50
N PHE A 772 -1.74 -13.97 -10.48
CA PHE A 772 -1.03 -12.82 -9.93
C PHE A 772 -1.26 -11.53 -10.72
N THR A 773 -1.34 -11.60 -12.05
CA THR A 773 -1.62 -10.42 -12.86
C THR A 773 -2.98 -9.83 -12.54
N TRP A 774 -4.02 -10.68 -12.42
CA TRP A 774 -5.35 -10.22 -12.05
C TRP A 774 -5.42 -9.72 -10.60
N SER A 775 -4.77 -10.43 -9.68
CA SER A 775 -4.68 -10.05 -8.28
C SER A 775 -3.97 -8.69 -8.12
N ALA A 776 -2.80 -8.53 -8.74
CA ALA A 776 -2.07 -7.27 -8.75
C ALA A 776 -2.86 -6.13 -9.44
N ALA A 777 -3.62 -6.42 -10.49
CA ALA A 777 -4.48 -5.43 -11.14
C ALA A 777 -5.61 -4.98 -10.20
N ILE A 778 -6.25 -5.90 -9.48
CA ILE A 778 -7.29 -5.58 -8.49
C ILE A 778 -6.69 -4.77 -7.34
N LEU A 779 -5.54 -5.20 -6.80
CA LEU A 779 -4.80 -4.48 -5.77
C LEU A 779 -4.45 -3.06 -6.23
N ALA A 780 -3.91 -2.93 -7.45
CA ALA A 780 -3.57 -1.62 -8.02
C ALA A 780 -4.81 -0.72 -8.14
N VAL A 781 -5.96 -1.26 -8.55
CA VAL A 781 -7.24 -0.50 -8.61
C VAL A 781 -7.65 0.00 -7.22
N VAL A 782 -7.59 -0.85 -6.20
CA VAL A 782 -7.92 -0.44 -4.82
C VAL A 782 -6.95 0.63 -4.31
N MET A 783 -5.64 0.50 -4.60
CA MET A 783 -4.63 1.47 -4.19
C MET A 783 -4.72 2.77 -5.01
N VAL A 784 -5.05 2.72 -6.29
CA VAL A 784 -5.36 3.90 -7.10
C VAL A 784 -6.60 4.61 -6.58
N ALA A 785 -7.63 3.89 -6.17
CA ALA A 785 -8.80 4.49 -5.53
C ALA A 785 -8.41 5.22 -4.22
N LEU A 786 -7.51 4.65 -3.42
CA LEU A 786 -6.93 5.34 -2.25
C LEU A 786 -6.10 6.57 -2.67
N ALA A 787 -5.40 6.51 -3.80
CA ALA A 787 -4.60 7.62 -4.33
C ALA A 787 -5.46 8.80 -4.85
N THR A 788 -6.76 8.61 -5.09
CA THR A 788 -7.67 9.72 -5.42
C THR A 788 -8.00 10.61 -4.22
N SER A 789 -7.55 10.24 -3.00
CA SER A 789 -7.76 11.02 -1.78
C SER A 789 -7.28 12.47 -1.94
N GLY A 790 -8.02 13.41 -1.36
CA GLY A 790 -7.60 14.80 -1.21
C GLY A 790 -6.45 14.96 -0.20
N LEU A 791 -6.21 13.98 0.67
CA LEU A 791 -5.14 14.00 1.66
C LEU A 791 -3.82 13.51 1.04
N VAL A 792 -2.79 14.35 1.04
CA VAL A 792 -1.48 14.02 0.44
C VAL A 792 -0.87 12.75 1.02
N PHE A 793 -1.05 12.49 2.32
CA PHE A 793 -0.55 11.28 2.98
C PHE A 793 -1.17 10.00 2.37
N LEU A 794 -2.50 9.92 2.28
CA LEU A 794 -3.20 8.77 1.69
C LEU A 794 -2.92 8.64 0.19
N LYS A 795 -2.87 9.77 -0.51
CA LYS A 795 -2.51 9.84 -1.93
C LYS A 795 -1.12 9.24 -2.18
N ALA A 796 -0.12 9.64 -1.40
CA ALA A 796 1.25 9.15 -1.54
C ALA A 796 1.38 7.66 -1.22
N VAL A 797 0.73 7.19 -0.13
CA VAL A 797 0.69 5.77 0.21
C VAL A 797 -0.01 4.97 -0.88
N GLY A 798 -1.16 5.45 -1.40
CA GLY A 798 -1.91 4.79 -2.47
C GLY A 798 -1.09 4.66 -3.77
N VAL A 799 -0.45 5.76 -4.21
CA VAL A 799 0.44 5.76 -5.38
C VAL A 799 1.62 4.82 -5.18
N GLY A 800 2.27 4.89 -4.02
CA GLY A 800 3.41 4.03 -3.70
C GLY A 800 3.06 2.55 -3.72
N LEU A 801 1.93 2.18 -3.10
CA LEU A 801 1.48 0.78 -3.06
C LEU A 801 1.00 0.28 -4.43
N ALA A 802 0.30 1.11 -5.22
CA ALA A 802 -0.10 0.77 -6.59
C ALA A 802 1.13 0.53 -7.48
N LEU A 803 2.12 1.44 -7.41
CA LEU A 803 3.35 1.34 -8.17
C LEU A 803 4.16 0.10 -7.75
N ALA A 804 4.32 -0.14 -6.44
CA ALA A 804 4.99 -1.33 -5.92
C ALA A 804 4.35 -2.61 -6.44
N ALA A 805 3.01 -2.71 -6.38
CA ALA A 805 2.28 -3.89 -6.86
C ALA A 805 2.46 -4.11 -8.37
N VAL A 806 2.42 -3.06 -9.19
CA VAL A 806 2.61 -3.14 -10.64
C VAL A 806 4.05 -3.51 -10.98
N LEU A 807 5.05 -2.85 -10.40
CA LEU A 807 6.47 -3.15 -10.63
C LEU A 807 6.79 -4.59 -10.25
N ASP A 808 6.30 -5.04 -9.10
CA ASP A 808 6.55 -6.38 -8.61
C ASP A 808 5.90 -7.45 -9.49
N ALA A 809 4.62 -7.30 -9.85
CA ALA A 809 3.89 -8.28 -10.64
C ALA A 809 4.39 -8.37 -12.10
N THR A 810 4.88 -7.27 -12.68
CA THR A 810 5.26 -7.20 -14.09
C THR A 810 6.78 -7.28 -14.28
N VAL A 811 7.51 -6.31 -13.75
CA VAL A 811 8.95 -6.12 -13.98
C VAL A 811 9.77 -7.15 -13.20
N VAL A 812 9.51 -7.25 -11.90
CA VAL A 812 10.32 -8.14 -11.04
C VAL A 812 10.02 -9.60 -11.35
N ARG A 813 8.76 -10.02 -11.30
CA ARG A 813 8.40 -11.44 -11.48
C ARG A 813 8.39 -11.88 -12.92
N GLY A 814 7.96 -11.02 -13.83
CA GLY A 814 7.92 -11.34 -15.26
C GLY A 814 9.29 -11.42 -15.90
N LEU A 815 10.23 -10.58 -15.49
CA LEU A 815 11.52 -10.41 -16.15
C LEU A 815 12.70 -10.74 -15.22
N LEU A 816 12.75 -10.14 -14.03
CA LEU A 816 13.95 -10.23 -13.19
C LEU A 816 14.08 -11.59 -12.49
N VAL A 817 12.98 -12.13 -11.95
CA VAL A 817 12.99 -13.46 -11.29
C VAL A 817 13.42 -14.56 -12.25
N PRO A 818 12.87 -14.72 -13.47
CA PRO A 818 13.34 -15.75 -14.42
C PRO A 818 14.81 -15.56 -14.82
N ALA A 819 15.27 -14.31 -15.03
CA ALA A 819 16.66 -14.02 -15.37
C ALA A 819 17.61 -14.46 -14.24
N VAL A 820 17.34 -14.06 -13.00
CA VAL A 820 18.16 -14.41 -11.84
C VAL A 820 18.10 -15.91 -11.53
N MET A 821 16.94 -16.56 -11.68
CA MET A 821 16.81 -18.01 -11.52
C MET A 821 17.65 -18.78 -12.54
N ARG A 822 17.74 -18.32 -13.78
CA ARG A 822 18.60 -18.91 -14.81
C ARG A 822 20.08 -18.72 -14.50
N LEU A 823 20.47 -17.52 -14.06
CA LEU A 823 21.87 -17.21 -13.69
C LEU A 823 22.36 -18.00 -12.50
N ALA A 824 21.54 -18.14 -11.46
CA ALA A 824 21.87 -18.93 -10.27
C ALA A 824 21.82 -20.46 -10.51
N GLY A 825 21.09 -20.93 -11.55
CA GLY A 825 21.06 -22.33 -11.99
C GLY A 825 20.80 -23.32 -10.85
N ARG A 826 21.72 -24.26 -10.64
CA ARG A 826 21.63 -25.29 -9.57
C ARG A 826 21.72 -24.73 -8.16
N ALA A 827 22.35 -23.57 -7.97
CA ALA A 827 22.50 -22.95 -6.65
C ALA A 827 21.16 -22.58 -6.02
N ASN A 828 20.13 -22.28 -6.83
CA ASN A 828 18.76 -22.03 -6.33
C ASN A 828 18.19 -23.16 -5.46
N TRP A 829 18.57 -24.39 -5.77
CA TRP A 829 18.04 -25.58 -5.16
C TRP A 829 18.91 -26.14 -4.04
N TRP A 830 20.05 -25.50 -3.77
CA TRP A 830 20.95 -25.90 -2.70
C TRP A 830 20.24 -25.80 -1.33
N ALA A 831 20.43 -26.82 -0.50
CA ALA A 831 20.02 -26.84 0.90
C ALA A 831 21.04 -27.57 1.75
N PRO A 832 21.40 -27.04 2.92
CA PRO A 832 22.25 -27.73 3.88
C PRO A 832 21.57 -29.01 4.41
N ALA A 833 22.33 -29.99 4.84
CA ALA A 833 21.84 -31.33 5.17
C ALA A 833 20.71 -31.34 6.23
N TRP A 834 20.75 -30.41 7.20
CA TRP A 834 19.75 -30.29 8.27
C TRP A 834 18.40 -29.72 7.79
N LEU A 835 18.37 -29.00 6.68
CA LEU A 835 17.14 -28.49 6.05
C LEU A 835 16.50 -29.46 5.04
N ARG A 836 17.22 -30.52 4.60
CA ARG A 836 16.70 -31.49 3.67
C ARG A 836 15.60 -32.32 4.34
N GLY A 837 14.39 -32.28 3.77
CA GLY A 837 13.25 -33.09 4.24
C GLY A 837 13.46 -34.59 4.01
N LYS A 838 12.68 -35.43 4.69
CA LYS A 838 12.67 -36.90 4.45
C LYS A 838 12.49 -37.24 2.96
N GLU A 839 11.68 -36.47 2.24
CA GLU A 839 11.40 -36.63 0.81
C GLU A 839 12.61 -36.28 -0.11
N ASP A 840 13.46 -35.34 0.29
CA ASP A 840 14.71 -35.01 -0.43
C ASP A 840 15.83 -36.06 -0.23
N ARG A 841 15.64 -37.01 0.72
CA ARG A 841 16.59 -38.11 1.00
C ARG A 841 16.27 -39.39 0.23
N THR A 842 15.07 -39.49 -0.34
CA THR A 842 14.57 -40.66 -1.08
C THR A 842 14.49 -40.42 -2.60
N GLY A 843 15.12 -39.35 -3.10
CA GLY A 843 15.22 -39.11 -4.55
C GLY A 843 15.96 -40.27 -5.24
N PRO A 844 15.62 -40.65 -6.47
CA PRO A 844 16.21 -41.78 -7.17
C PRO A 844 17.73 -41.54 -7.27
N LEU A 845 18.49 -42.51 -6.77
CA LEU A 845 19.91 -42.68 -7.09
C LEU A 845 20.01 -42.87 -8.62
N VAL A 846 20.06 -41.79 -9.40
CA VAL A 846 20.58 -41.85 -10.76
C VAL A 846 22.09 -41.75 -10.65
N ARG A 847 22.70 -42.94 -10.79
CA ARG A 847 24.12 -43.12 -11.07
C ARG A 847 24.53 -42.37 -12.34
#